data_3e87b6328542842e479046c853b746ca
#
_entry.id   3e87b6328542842e479046c853b746ca
#
_cell.length_a   1.000
_cell.length_b   1.000
_cell.length_c   1.000
_cell.angle_alpha   90.00
_cell.angle_beta   90.00
_cell.angle_gamma   90.00
#
_symmetry.space_group_name_H-M   'P 1'
#
loop_
_entity.id
_entity.type
_entity.pdbx_description
1 polymer ?
#
loop_
_entity_poly.entity_id
_entity_poly.type
_entity_poly.pdbx_seq_one_letter_code
_entity_poly.pdbx_strand_id
1 'polypeptide(L)'
;MDPHAGTGRVVLPTNVRPTHYDLTLTPDLTTFNFYGHVLINLDINKPTTAITLNSNELDLISAKLTNLALKTESSQNATDITLDKDNETATLVFADELQPGSTAVLHIVFKGVLNESMNGFYRSSFKDDAGKTHYIATTQFEATDARKAFPCWDEPAIKATFDVTLRVPTDLVALSNMNVISEKDVRHSGNVKGDSTQKGDVPSAQKGDAPSAQKGDVPSAQKGDVPSAQKGDVPSTQKGDVPSTQKGDVPSTQKGDVPSTQKGDVPSTQKGDVPSTQKGDVPSAQKGDVPSTQKGDVPSTQKGDVPSTQKGDVPSTQKGDTVDSSLRPLKEVKFATTPVMSTYLVAFIVGKFEYIETVTKNLPKPITCRVYVLPGKTEEAEFALSVTPLALEYFTELFGVAYPLPKMDLITIPDFESGAMENWGLVTYRSIRLLFNEKTSDLSYKRHIAYTICHEIAHQWFGNLVTMDWWDYLWLNEGFATWVGNLAVSKFFPEWDNWSYFIADGFQMGLALDGLRSSHPIEVPCKHPHEIHQIFDAISYYKGASCIRMLSSYLGLDVFLEGIRIYIKKHAYKNTSTEDLWAALSEASGVNVGQFMNAWIKQVGYPVVDVEEDADASTLTFKQSRYLSSGDLSADENTSRWTIPLGIEPAPTDSKTKSAMLTDESVTFKLEKGGHYKVNSKYNGFFRTAYPAAALTRISQSIKAKDPLFTSDDRVGLLADLGALSKSGHIKTSSLLELLESFEDEDQYVVWVAIAERVNVLSSVFYQQPEDFQQALQKFQRKLFSRAAARLGWETQASDDYRSTLLRKLVVTNAGCAGDDAVVKEAQKRFALYVGGDAKALNQNLQSAAFEIVVLHGEEADFEKVLKCWREATATDQKLGAIGALATVRHPALVQQLLKLATSEEVRPQDITYVLAGLSRNTTSRHALWDFIKENWDMLTKRYVGSMALLGNIVKAGVGRFASEEMAQDCEKFFEGKNVNDISRPIAQSLEVIRSNAKWVARDAEDVREWFSSKGYLA
;
A
#
# COMPACT_ATOMS: atom_id res chain seq x y z
N MET A 1 -8.00 -31.68 -19.05
CA MET A 1 -8.79 -31.71 -17.81
C MET A 1 -8.89 -30.28 -17.36
N ASP A 2 -10.00 -29.88 -16.84
CA ASP A 2 -10.15 -28.54 -16.25
C ASP A 2 -9.25 -28.46 -15.00
N PRO A 3 -8.24 -27.58 -14.95
CA PRO A 3 -7.31 -27.51 -13.83
C PRO A 3 -8.02 -27.12 -12.52
N HIS A 4 -9.23 -26.57 -12.59
CA HIS A 4 -10.01 -26.13 -11.43
C HIS A 4 -11.15 -27.11 -11.05
N ALA A 5 -11.30 -28.24 -11.78
CA ALA A 5 -12.33 -29.22 -11.46
C ALA A 5 -12.13 -29.82 -10.05
N GLY A 6 -13.04 -29.54 -9.13
CA GLY A 6 -13.01 -30.03 -7.75
C GLY A 6 -12.46 -29.04 -6.72
N THR A 7 -12.03 -27.83 -7.09
CA THR A 7 -11.56 -26.79 -6.15
C THR A 7 -12.69 -26.04 -5.46
N GLY A 8 -13.91 -26.10 -6.01
CA GLY A 8 -15.06 -25.31 -5.56
C GLY A 8 -14.95 -23.82 -5.87
N ARG A 9 -14.01 -23.41 -6.73
CA ARG A 9 -13.83 -22.01 -7.18
C ARG A 9 -14.90 -21.63 -8.19
N VAL A 10 -15.37 -20.39 -8.13
CA VAL A 10 -16.22 -19.78 -9.15
C VAL A 10 -15.32 -19.25 -10.28
N VAL A 11 -15.23 -20.00 -11.39
CA VAL A 11 -14.38 -19.71 -12.55
C VAL A 11 -15.19 -19.79 -13.84
N LEU A 12 -14.71 -19.11 -14.89
CA LEU A 12 -15.34 -19.13 -16.19
C LEU A 12 -15.17 -20.48 -16.92
N PRO A 13 -16.11 -20.84 -17.83
CA PRO A 13 -15.99 -22.01 -18.66
C PRO A 13 -14.76 -21.97 -19.57
N THR A 14 -14.08 -23.13 -19.73
CA THR A 14 -12.86 -23.25 -20.54
C THR A 14 -13.11 -23.60 -22.02
N ASN A 15 -14.36 -23.53 -22.46
CA ASN A 15 -14.77 -23.83 -23.83
C ASN A 15 -14.25 -22.83 -24.86
N VAL A 16 -14.03 -21.59 -24.46
CA VAL A 16 -13.49 -20.49 -25.27
C VAL A 16 -12.40 -19.77 -24.49
N ARG A 17 -11.36 -19.30 -25.19
CA ARG A 17 -10.25 -18.54 -24.57
C ARG A 17 -9.96 -17.26 -25.38
N PRO A 18 -9.85 -16.09 -24.73
CA PRO A 18 -9.41 -14.88 -25.38
C PRO A 18 -7.91 -14.90 -25.64
N THR A 19 -7.47 -14.28 -26.75
CA THR A 19 -6.04 -14.12 -27.10
C THR A 19 -5.66 -12.67 -27.30
N HIS A 20 -6.61 -11.80 -27.69
CA HIS A 20 -6.38 -10.39 -27.92
C HIS A 20 -7.68 -9.59 -27.72
N TYR A 21 -7.55 -8.39 -27.18
CA TYR A 21 -8.61 -7.39 -27.04
C TYR A 21 -8.25 -6.13 -27.82
N ASP A 22 -9.12 -5.65 -28.72
CA ASP A 22 -9.06 -4.28 -29.29
C ASP A 22 -10.19 -3.49 -28.65
N LEU A 23 -9.84 -2.65 -27.65
CA LEU A 23 -10.74 -1.93 -26.79
C LEU A 23 -10.76 -0.45 -27.14
N THR A 24 -11.93 0.07 -27.51
CA THR A 24 -12.14 1.51 -27.71
C THR A 24 -13.12 2.06 -26.70
N LEU A 25 -12.73 3.13 -25.99
CA LEU A 25 -13.55 3.78 -24.97
C LEU A 25 -13.69 5.27 -25.21
N THR A 26 -14.86 5.80 -24.90
CA THR A 26 -15.21 7.23 -24.98
C THR A 26 -15.80 7.68 -23.66
N PRO A 27 -15.00 8.11 -22.66
CA PRO A 27 -15.51 8.64 -21.41
C PRO A 27 -16.07 10.06 -21.59
N ASP A 28 -17.22 10.33 -20.98
CA ASP A 28 -17.84 11.65 -20.88
C ASP A 28 -17.81 12.15 -19.44
N LEU A 29 -16.87 13.03 -19.14
CA LEU A 29 -16.69 13.65 -17.82
C LEU A 29 -17.76 14.72 -17.49
N THR A 30 -18.76 14.90 -18.35
CA THR A 30 -19.90 15.80 -18.11
C THR A 30 -21.11 15.03 -17.62
N THR A 31 -21.43 13.91 -18.28
CA THR A 31 -22.55 13.05 -17.91
C THR A 31 -22.13 11.89 -17.01
N PHE A 32 -20.82 11.71 -16.80
CA PHE A 32 -20.23 10.62 -16.01
C PHE A 32 -20.62 9.23 -16.51
N ASN A 33 -20.71 9.09 -17.83
CA ASN A 33 -20.89 7.82 -18.50
C ASN A 33 -19.71 7.55 -19.43
N PHE A 34 -19.53 6.31 -19.83
CA PHE A 34 -18.62 5.95 -20.91
C PHE A 34 -19.29 4.99 -21.87
N TYR A 35 -18.89 5.09 -23.14
CA TYR A 35 -19.31 4.18 -24.20
C TYR A 35 -18.09 3.42 -24.67
N GLY A 36 -18.26 2.13 -24.90
CA GLY A 36 -17.19 1.28 -25.37
C GLY A 36 -17.62 0.26 -26.40
N HIS A 37 -16.67 -0.18 -27.17
CA HIS A 37 -16.77 -1.42 -27.92
C HIS A 37 -15.44 -2.17 -27.80
N VAL A 38 -15.54 -3.49 -27.78
CA VAL A 38 -14.40 -4.38 -27.71
C VAL A 38 -14.52 -5.47 -28.78
N LEU A 39 -13.42 -5.72 -29.51
CA LEU A 39 -13.26 -6.87 -30.38
C LEU A 39 -12.32 -7.86 -29.66
N ILE A 40 -12.80 -9.05 -29.39
CA ILE A 40 -12.07 -10.09 -28.66
C ILE A 40 -11.78 -11.24 -29.61
N ASN A 41 -10.50 -11.50 -29.87
CA ASN A 41 -10.06 -12.66 -30.62
C ASN A 41 -10.12 -13.90 -29.73
N LEU A 42 -10.76 -14.95 -30.20
CA LEU A 42 -11.09 -16.14 -29.44
C LEU A 42 -10.55 -17.42 -30.11
N ASP A 43 -9.97 -18.28 -29.29
CA ASP A 43 -9.71 -19.68 -29.61
C ASP A 43 -10.85 -20.55 -29.08
N ILE A 44 -11.40 -21.42 -29.91
CA ILE A 44 -12.49 -22.31 -29.53
C ILE A 44 -11.91 -23.68 -29.14
N ASN A 45 -12.05 -24.05 -27.88
CA ASN A 45 -11.48 -25.25 -27.30
C ASN A 45 -12.47 -26.46 -27.29
N LYS A 46 -13.76 -26.19 -27.13
CA LYS A 46 -14.86 -27.17 -27.08
C LYS A 46 -16.05 -26.69 -27.92
N PRO A 47 -16.90 -27.60 -28.46
CA PRO A 47 -18.11 -27.20 -29.17
C PRO A 47 -19.00 -26.36 -28.25
N THR A 48 -19.52 -25.26 -28.79
CA THR A 48 -20.39 -24.40 -27.95
C THR A 48 -21.26 -23.48 -28.81
N THR A 49 -22.49 -23.22 -28.34
CA THR A 49 -23.38 -22.16 -28.82
C THR A 49 -23.44 -20.98 -27.85
N ALA A 50 -22.74 -21.07 -26.68
CA ALA A 50 -22.78 -20.05 -25.67
C ALA A 50 -21.38 -19.64 -25.24
N ILE A 51 -21.16 -18.35 -25.06
CA ILE A 51 -19.93 -17.75 -24.54
C ILE A 51 -20.28 -17.03 -23.23
N THR A 52 -19.66 -17.47 -22.12
CA THR A 52 -19.78 -16.82 -20.82
C THR A 52 -18.47 -16.08 -20.50
N LEU A 53 -18.58 -14.81 -20.10
CA LEU A 53 -17.49 -13.94 -19.70
C LEU A 53 -17.91 -13.09 -18.50
N ASN A 54 -16.96 -12.42 -17.84
CA ASN A 54 -17.28 -11.50 -16.75
C ASN A 54 -17.81 -10.15 -17.26
N SER A 55 -18.83 -9.64 -16.60
CA SER A 55 -19.42 -8.32 -16.85
C SER A 55 -20.20 -7.89 -15.61
N ASN A 56 -19.90 -6.74 -15.05
CA ASN A 56 -20.59 -6.16 -13.91
C ASN A 56 -20.80 -4.65 -14.13
N GLU A 57 -21.95 -4.12 -13.73
CA GLU A 57 -22.29 -2.69 -13.87
C GLU A 57 -22.22 -2.14 -15.31
N LEU A 58 -22.32 -3.01 -16.33
CA LEU A 58 -22.29 -2.64 -17.75
C LEU A 58 -23.63 -2.96 -18.43
N ASP A 59 -24.09 -2.04 -19.27
CA ASP A 59 -25.19 -2.26 -20.20
C ASP A 59 -24.62 -2.85 -21.50
N LEU A 60 -24.81 -4.14 -21.78
CA LEU A 60 -24.42 -4.79 -23.02
C LEU A 60 -25.46 -4.51 -24.11
N ILE A 61 -25.13 -3.65 -25.06
CA ILE A 61 -26.06 -3.16 -26.09
C ILE A 61 -26.23 -4.17 -27.22
N SER A 62 -25.12 -4.80 -27.64
CA SER A 62 -25.12 -5.82 -28.69
C SER A 62 -23.89 -6.69 -28.63
N ALA A 63 -24.00 -7.95 -29.06
CA ALA A 63 -22.90 -8.87 -29.23
C ALA A 63 -23.01 -9.54 -30.61
N LYS A 64 -21.92 -9.52 -31.37
CA LYS A 64 -21.79 -10.11 -32.69
C LYS A 64 -20.55 -10.99 -32.76
N LEU A 65 -20.72 -12.21 -33.27
CA LEU A 65 -19.64 -13.16 -33.44
C LEU A 65 -19.35 -13.33 -34.94
N THR A 66 -18.04 -13.27 -35.29
CA THR A 66 -17.54 -13.53 -36.65
C THR A 66 -16.60 -14.73 -36.62
N ASN A 67 -16.97 -15.82 -37.30
CA ASN A 67 -16.16 -17.02 -37.39
C ASN A 67 -15.13 -16.86 -38.51
N LEU A 68 -13.82 -17.02 -38.21
CA LEU A 68 -12.74 -16.83 -39.17
C LEU A 68 -12.26 -18.14 -39.83
N ALA A 69 -12.74 -19.31 -39.38
CA ALA A 69 -12.29 -20.63 -39.86
C ALA A 69 -12.87 -21.08 -41.20
N LEU A 70 -13.88 -20.37 -41.71
CA LEU A 70 -14.56 -20.73 -42.98
C LEU A 70 -13.99 -19.94 -44.14
N LYS A 71 -13.95 -20.51 -45.34
CA LYS A 71 -13.53 -19.81 -46.60
C LYS A 71 -14.40 -18.59 -46.91
N THR A 72 -15.56 -18.47 -46.25
CA THR A 72 -16.46 -17.33 -46.23
C THR A 72 -16.63 -16.94 -44.78
N GLU A 73 -16.25 -15.73 -44.39
CA GLU A 73 -16.56 -15.17 -43.10
C GLU A 73 -18.08 -15.26 -42.85
N SER A 74 -18.48 -15.97 -41.82
CA SER A 74 -19.87 -15.98 -41.35
C SER A 74 -19.97 -15.19 -40.07
N SER A 75 -20.94 -14.30 -39.97
CA SER A 75 -21.18 -13.55 -38.74
C SER A 75 -22.63 -13.70 -38.29
N GLN A 76 -22.81 -13.83 -36.97
CA GLN A 76 -24.10 -13.96 -36.31
C GLN A 76 -24.19 -13.03 -35.12
N ASN A 77 -25.37 -12.47 -34.87
CA ASN A 77 -25.64 -11.72 -33.66
C ASN A 77 -26.00 -12.70 -32.54
N ALA A 78 -25.74 -12.32 -31.29
CA ALA A 78 -26.27 -13.04 -30.16
C ALA A 78 -27.81 -13.06 -30.22
N THR A 79 -28.39 -14.23 -30.02
CA THR A 79 -29.82 -14.45 -29.94
C THR A 79 -30.37 -14.13 -28.57
N ASP A 80 -29.53 -14.21 -27.56
CA ASP A 80 -29.84 -13.87 -26.18
C ASP A 80 -28.57 -13.37 -25.44
N ILE A 81 -28.76 -12.44 -24.48
CA ILE A 81 -27.75 -11.94 -23.58
C ILE A 81 -28.32 -12.00 -22.17
N THR A 82 -27.85 -12.94 -21.38
CA THR A 82 -28.31 -13.14 -19.99
C THR A 82 -27.22 -12.66 -19.03
N LEU A 83 -27.58 -11.78 -18.08
CA LEU A 83 -26.69 -11.28 -17.03
C LEU A 83 -26.96 -12.02 -15.72
N ASP A 84 -25.93 -12.56 -15.11
CA ASP A 84 -25.93 -13.12 -13.75
C ASP A 84 -25.19 -12.15 -12.82
N LYS A 85 -25.95 -11.44 -11.99
CA LYS A 85 -25.40 -10.42 -11.07
C LYS A 85 -24.67 -11.01 -9.89
N ASP A 86 -25.09 -12.20 -9.43
CA ASP A 86 -24.47 -12.83 -8.26
C ASP A 86 -23.08 -13.39 -8.59
N ASN A 87 -22.89 -13.88 -9.84
CA ASN A 87 -21.61 -14.36 -10.35
C ASN A 87 -20.88 -13.31 -11.22
N GLU A 88 -21.42 -12.12 -11.41
CA GLU A 88 -20.86 -11.03 -12.22
C GLU A 88 -20.47 -11.47 -13.62
N THR A 89 -21.36 -12.23 -14.29
CA THR A 89 -21.14 -12.79 -15.62
C THR A 89 -22.23 -12.43 -16.61
N ALA A 90 -21.85 -12.46 -17.90
CA ALA A 90 -22.77 -12.38 -19.04
C ALA A 90 -22.62 -13.64 -19.90
N THR A 91 -23.74 -14.28 -20.25
CA THR A 91 -23.80 -15.40 -21.17
C THR A 91 -24.44 -14.96 -22.48
N LEU A 92 -23.68 -15.09 -23.57
CA LEU A 92 -24.04 -14.71 -24.94
C LEU A 92 -24.39 -16.00 -25.71
N VAL A 93 -25.62 -16.13 -26.15
CA VAL A 93 -26.09 -17.31 -26.90
C VAL A 93 -26.13 -17.02 -28.39
N PHE A 94 -25.65 -17.96 -29.21
CA PHE A 94 -25.57 -17.86 -30.68
C PHE A 94 -26.34 -19.02 -31.33
N ALA A 95 -26.87 -18.79 -32.56
CA ALA A 95 -27.65 -19.78 -33.29
C ALA A 95 -26.78 -20.94 -33.81
N ASP A 96 -25.59 -20.63 -34.35
CA ASP A 96 -24.69 -21.62 -34.94
C ASP A 96 -23.60 -22.02 -33.93
N GLU A 97 -23.35 -23.33 -33.82
CA GLU A 97 -22.33 -23.91 -32.94
C GLU A 97 -20.91 -23.60 -33.43
N LEU A 98 -20.07 -23.12 -32.53
CA LEU A 98 -18.63 -22.97 -32.76
C LEU A 98 -17.93 -24.31 -32.62
N GLN A 99 -17.03 -24.62 -33.56
CA GLN A 99 -16.29 -25.88 -33.60
C GLN A 99 -14.91 -25.79 -32.96
N PRO A 100 -14.43 -26.80 -32.24
CA PRO A 100 -13.10 -26.81 -31.65
C PRO A 100 -12.00 -26.65 -32.69
N GLY A 101 -10.94 -25.93 -32.32
CA GLY A 101 -9.80 -25.61 -33.18
C GLY A 101 -10.07 -24.51 -34.19
N SER A 102 -11.25 -23.87 -34.13
CA SER A 102 -11.55 -22.67 -34.90
C SER A 102 -11.21 -21.40 -34.11
N THR A 103 -11.08 -20.27 -34.83
CA THR A 103 -10.92 -18.93 -34.26
C THR A 103 -12.12 -18.05 -34.60
N ALA A 104 -12.47 -17.14 -33.72
CA ALA A 104 -13.56 -16.19 -33.92
C ALA A 104 -13.21 -14.82 -33.37
N VAL A 105 -13.94 -13.79 -33.82
CA VAL A 105 -13.90 -12.44 -33.23
C VAL A 105 -15.27 -12.13 -32.63
N LEU A 106 -15.29 -11.84 -31.35
CA LEU A 106 -16.47 -11.41 -30.61
C LEU A 106 -16.45 -9.88 -30.49
N HIS A 107 -17.43 -9.22 -31.09
CA HIS A 107 -17.61 -7.76 -30.99
C HIS A 107 -18.73 -7.45 -30.03
N ILE A 108 -18.46 -6.75 -28.96
CA ILE A 108 -19.46 -6.30 -27.99
C ILE A 108 -19.48 -4.78 -27.95
N VAL A 109 -20.67 -4.19 -28.01
CA VAL A 109 -20.92 -2.76 -27.76
C VAL A 109 -21.58 -2.62 -26.41
N PHE A 110 -21.07 -1.73 -25.59
CA PHE A 110 -21.50 -1.57 -24.20
C PHE A 110 -21.42 -0.11 -23.72
N LYS A 111 -22.07 0.13 -22.59
CA LYS A 111 -22.07 1.41 -21.88
C LYS A 111 -21.90 1.15 -20.39
N GLY A 112 -21.19 2.06 -19.69
CA GLY A 112 -21.01 2.03 -18.25
C GLY A 112 -21.06 3.41 -17.64
N VAL A 113 -20.94 3.46 -16.32
CA VAL A 113 -20.98 4.70 -15.50
C VAL A 113 -19.60 4.92 -14.88
N LEU A 114 -19.08 6.14 -14.97
CA LEU A 114 -17.92 6.57 -14.19
C LEU A 114 -18.38 6.79 -12.73
N ASN A 115 -18.27 5.73 -11.93
CA ASN A 115 -18.70 5.72 -10.52
C ASN A 115 -17.78 6.57 -9.62
N GLU A 116 -18.06 6.65 -8.31
CA GLU A 116 -17.24 7.31 -7.27
C GLU A 116 -16.67 6.31 -6.26
N SER A 117 -16.74 5.01 -6.54
CA SER A 117 -16.38 3.94 -5.62
C SER A 117 -14.89 3.59 -5.63
N MET A 118 -14.09 4.30 -6.41
CA MET A 118 -12.63 4.11 -6.57
C MET A 118 -12.25 2.72 -7.11
N ASN A 119 -13.14 2.05 -7.85
CA ASN A 119 -12.91 0.76 -8.51
C ASN A 119 -13.54 0.69 -9.90
N GLY A 120 -13.08 -0.23 -10.75
CA GLY A 120 -13.45 -0.29 -12.15
C GLY A 120 -12.96 0.94 -12.92
N PHE A 121 -13.79 1.49 -13.81
CA PHE A 121 -13.52 2.76 -14.49
C PHE A 121 -14.34 3.86 -13.81
N TYR A 122 -13.68 4.68 -13.01
CA TYR A 122 -14.34 5.62 -12.09
C TYR A 122 -13.87 7.07 -12.30
N ARG A 123 -14.58 8.01 -11.69
CA ARG A 123 -14.21 9.42 -11.68
C ARG A 123 -13.55 9.85 -10.37
N SER A 124 -12.53 10.66 -10.51
CA SER A 124 -11.90 11.42 -9.42
C SER A 124 -11.96 12.91 -9.74
N SER A 125 -11.68 13.78 -8.77
CA SER A 125 -11.72 15.22 -9.00
C SER A 125 -10.68 16.00 -8.21
N PHE A 126 -10.36 17.20 -8.72
CA PHE A 126 -9.58 18.19 -7.99
C PHE A 126 -10.10 19.62 -8.27
N LYS A 127 -9.79 20.54 -7.39
CA LYS A 127 -10.06 21.97 -7.59
C LYS A 127 -8.76 22.67 -7.99
N ASP A 128 -8.83 23.55 -8.99
CA ASP A 128 -7.72 24.44 -9.34
C ASP A 128 -7.66 25.65 -8.37
N ASP A 129 -6.64 26.49 -8.52
CA ASP A 129 -6.42 27.67 -7.66
C ASP A 129 -7.58 28.71 -7.72
N ALA A 130 -8.39 28.66 -8.77
CA ALA A 130 -9.60 29.45 -8.89
C ALA A 130 -10.83 28.80 -8.24
N GLY A 131 -10.67 27.61 -7.63
CA GLY A 131 -11.74 26.84 -6.99
C GLY A 131 -12.63 26.08 -7.97
N LYS A 132 -12.29 26.03 -9.27
CA LYS A 132 -13.04 25.28 -10.27
C LYS A 132 -12.73 23.81 -10.18
N THR A 133 -13.78 22.97 -10.11
CA THR A 133 -13.65 21.50 -10.12
C THR A 133 -13.31 20.99 -11.51
N HIS A 134 -12.29 20.14 -11.58
CA HIS A 134 -11.91 19.34 -12.75
C HIS A 134 -12.07 17.87 -12.44
N TYR A 135 -12.58 17.11 -13.40
CA TYR A 135 -12.77 15.67 -13.27
C TYR A 135 -11.69 14.89 -14.03
N ILE A 136 -11.39 13.71 -13.52
CA ILE A 136 -10.48 12.72 -14.08
C ILE A 136 -11.27 11.43 -14.22
N ALA A 137 -11.11 10.70 -15.33
CA ALA A 137 -11.52 9.31 -15.42
C ALA A 137 -10.27 8.44 -15.27
N THR A 138 -10.31 7.44 -14.40
CA THR A 138 -9.17 6.59 -14.05
C THR A 138 -9.62 5.18 -13.73
N THR A 139 -8.73 4.21 -13.76
CA THR A 139 -9.03 2.81 -13.50
C THR A 139 -8.40 2.29 -12.21
N GLN A 140 -9.08 1.33 -11.57
CA GLN A 140 -8.55 0.41 -10.55
C GLN A 140 -9.21 -0.95 -10.77
N PHE A 141 -8.45 -1.94 -11.24
CA PHE A 141 -8.99 -3.23 -11.67
C PHE A 141 -8.65 -4.40 -10.75
N GLU A 142 -7.60 -4.31 -9.96
CA GLU A 142 -7.30 -5.35 -8.99
C GLU A 142 -8.31 -5.30 -7.81
N ALA A 143 -8.89 -6.43 -7.45
CA ALA A 143 -8.60 -7.76 -7.93
C ALA A 143 -9.42 -8.17 -9.19
N THR A 144 -10.73 -7.86 -9.26
CA THR A 144 -11.68 -8.37 -10.27
C THR A 144 -12.60 -7.29 -10.80
N ASP A 145 -12.09 -6.06 -10.96
CA ASP A 145 -12.89 -4.89 -11.35
C ASP A 145 -12.69 -4.44 -12.80
N ALA A 146 -11.89 -5.17 -13.62
CA ALA A 146 -11.83 -4.94 -15.06
C ALA A 146 -13.18 -5.19 -15.71
N ARG A 147 -13.97 -6.15 -15.20
CA ARG A 147 -15.35 -6.48 -15.62
C ARG A 147 -16.36 -5.34 -15.45
N LYS A 148 -16.03 -4.31 -14.64
CA LYS A 148 -16.82 -3.07 -14.49
C LYS A 148 -16.49 -2.02 -15.54
N ALA A 149 -15.39 -2.21 -16.30
CA ALA A 149 -14.96 -1.28 -17.33
C ALA A 149 -15.17 -1.81 -18.75
N PHE A 150 -15.03 -3.10 -18.98
CA PHE A 150 -15.31 -3.77 -20.26
C PHE A 150 -15.57 -5.26 -20.06
N PRO A 151 -16.40 -5.90 -20.91
CA PRO A 151 -16.65 -7.34 -20.84
C PRO A 151 -15.35 -8.12 -21.14
N CYS A 152 -14.96 -9.06 -20.25
CA CYS A 152 -13.66 -9.75 -20.37
C CYS A 152 -13.65 -11.09 -19.61
N TRP A 153 -12.60 -11.87 -19.79
CA TRP A 153 -12.24 -12.98 -18.91
C TRP A 153 -11.36 -12.44 -17.79
N ASP A 154 -11.98 -12.14 -16.65
CA ASP A 154 -11.34 -11.41 -15.55
C ASP A 154 -10.77 -12.37 -14.49
N GLU A 155 -9.85 -13.22 -14.94
CA GLU A 155 -9.12 -14.18 -14.12
C GLU A 155 -7.61 -14.04 -14.38
N PRO A 156 -6.75 -14.07 -13.33
CA PRO A 156 -5.31 -13.80 -13.48
C PRO A 156 -4.59 -14.78 -14.43
N ALA A 157 -5.07 -16.03 -14.55
CA ALA A 157 -4.51 -17.06 -15.45
C ALA A 157 -4.96 -16.91 -16.90
N ILE A 158 -5.96 -16.09 -17.20
CA ILE A 158 -6.46 -15.91 -18.57
C ILE A 158 -5.88 -14.63 -19.17
N LYS A 159 -4.61 -14.73 -19.59
CA LYS A 159 -3.85 -13.62 -20.17
C LYS A 159 -4.12 -13.43 -21.67
N ALA A 160 -4.10 -12.19 -22.11
CA ALA A 160 -4.20 -11.80 -23.52
C ALA A 160 -3.35 -10.55 -23.81
N THR A 161 -3.26 -10.14 -25.07
CA THR A 161 -2.72 -8.82 -25.45
C THR A 161 -3.86 -7.81 -25.60
N PHE A 162 -3.53 -6.51 -25.42
CA PHE A 162 -4.53 -5.44 -25.49
C PHE A 162 -4.06 -4.31 -26.40
N ASP A 163 -4.93 -3.91 -27.35
CA ASP A 163 -4.88 -2.64 -28.02
C ASP A 163 -5.91 -1.71 -27.35
N VAL A 164 -5.46 -0.58 -26.85
CA VAL A 164 -6.32 0.42 -26.21
C VAL A 164 -6.42 1.65 -27.07
N THR A 165 -7.64 2.15 -27.30
CA THR A 165 -7.95 3.39 -28.00
C THR A 165 -8.88 4.24 -27.13
N LEU A 166 -8.50 5.49 -26.87
CA LEU A 166 -9.31 6.43 -26.09
C LEU A 166 -9.76 7.60 -26.97
N ARG A 167 -11.08 7.89 -26.98
CA ARG A 167 -11.64 9.08 -27.62
C ARG A 167 -11.99 10.10 -26.57
N VAL A 168 -11.22 11.19 -26.51
CA VAL A 168 -11.25 12.16 -25.42
C VAL A 168 -11.29 13.58 -25.91
N PRO A 169 -11.75 14.58 -25.11
CA PRO A 169 -11.60 15.99 -25.42
C PRO A 169 -10.14 16.36 -25.75
N THR A 170 -9.93 17.22 -26.76
CA THR A 170 -8.59 17.56 -27.26
C THR A 170 -7.70 18.26 -26.24
N ASP A 171 -8.28 18.89 -25.21
CA ASP A 171 -7.60 19.58 -24.13
C ASP A 171 -7.19 18.66 -22.94
N LEU A 172 -7.52 17.36 -23.00
CA LEU A 172 -7.18 16.39 -21.95
C LEU A 172 -6.04 15.47 -22.38
N VAL A 173 -5.26 15.04 -21.38
CA VAL A 173 -4.25 14.00 -21.52
C VAL A 173 -4.96 12.63 -21.45
N ALA A 174 -4.55 11.71 -22.32
CA ALA A 174 -4.95 10.31 -22.31
C ALA A 174 -3.70 9.44 -22.10
N LEU A 175 -3.76 8.54 -21.13
CA LEU A 175 -2.67 7.61 -20.77
C LEU A 175 -3.18 6.17 -20.73
N SER A 176 -2.30 5.23 -21.06
CA SER A 176 -2.54 3.79 -20.88
C SER A 176 -1.22 3.06 -20.61
N ASN A 177 -1.25 1.74 -20.48
CA ASN A 177 -0.09 0.89 -20.21
C ASN A 177 1.08 1.15 -21.16
N MET A 178 0.78 1.32 -22.46
CA MET A 178 1.78 1.47 -23.53
C MET A 178 1.91 2.92 -24.00
N ASN A 179 2.93 3.19 -24.79
CA ASN A 179 3.14 4.50 -25.42
C ASN A 179 2.11 4.76 -26.51
N VAL A 180 1.81 6.01 -26.75
CA VAL A 180 0.97 6.49 -27.86
C VAL A 180 1.65 6.17 -29.20
N ILE A 181 0.90 5.62 -30.15
CA ILE A 181 1.35 5.37 -31.52
C ILE A 181 0.61 6.23 -32.55
N SER A 182 -0.57 6.74 -32.20
CA SER A 182 -1.36 7.62 -33.08
C SER A 182 -2.25 8.54 -32.26
N GLU A 183 -2.28 9.81 -32.65
CA GLU A 183 -3.23 10.80 -32.15
C GLU A 183 -3.86 11.52 -33.33
N LYS A 184 -5.19 11.57 -33.42
CA LYS A 184 -5.94 12.13 -34.55
C LYS A 184 -7.18 12.85 -34.06
N ASP A 185 -7.48 14.03 -34.65
CA ASP A 185 -8.75 14.70 -34.39
C ASP A 185 -9.92 13.90 -34.95
N VAL A 186 -10.95 13.70 -34.14
CA VAL A 186 -12.22 13.09 -34.55
C VAL A 186 -13.13 14.19 -35.08
N ARG A 187 -13.32 14.27 -36.42
CA ARG A 187 -14.27 15.20 -37.02
C ARG A 187 -15.70 14.71 -36.70
N HIS A 188 -16.52 15.56 -36.10
CA HIS A 188 -17.95 15.29 -36.02
C HIS A 188 -18.53 15.19 -37.42
N SER A 189 -18.94 14.02 -37.86
CA SER A 189 -19.86 13.88 -38.97
C SER A 189 -21.22 14.43 -38.53
N GLY A 190 -21.50 15.67 -38.96
CA GLY A 190 -22.75 16.33 -38.60
C GLY A 190 -23.97 15.58 -39.15
N ASN A 191 -25.03 15.56 -38.35
CA ASN A 191 -26.41 15.22 -38.66
C ASN A 191 -26.73 13.77 -39.06
N VAL A 192 -27.04 12.96 -38.06
CA VAL A 192 -28.07 11.95 -38.28
C VAL A 192 -29.41 12.60 -37.93
N LYS A 193 -30.02 13.29 -38.89
CA LYS A 193 -31.48 13.47 -38.91
C LYS A 193 -32.06 12.08 -39.08
N GLY A 194 -32.94 11.67 -38.18
CA GLY A 194 -33.73 10.47 -38.33
C GLY A 194 -34.57 10.59 -39.61
N ASP A 195 -34.30 9.68 -40.54
CA ASP A 195 -35.22 9.38 -41.62
C ASP A 195 -35.42 7.87 -41.66
N SER A 196 -36.67 7.53 -41.47
CA SER A 196 -37.20 6.19 -41.60
C SER A 196 -37.32 5.82 -43.06
N THR A 197 -36.92 4.60 -43.39
CA THR A 197 -37.16 3.89 -44.65
C THR A 197 -36.36 4.32 -45.89
N GLN A 198 -35.29 3.56 -46.19
CA GLN A 198 -35.14 3.02 -47.56
C GLN A 198 -34.19 1.81 -47.53
N LYS A 199 -34.62 0.78 -48.26
CA LYS A 199 -33.87 -0.44 -48.56
C LYS A 199 -32.60 -0.13 -49.36
N GLY A 200 -31.52 -0.81 -48.94
CA GLY A 200 -30.45 -1.37 -49.73
C GLY A 200 -29.87 -0.55 -50.90
N ASP A 201 -28.60 -0.36 -50.79
CA ASP A 201 -27.68 -0.63 -51.89
C ASP A 201 -26.24 -0.71 -51.30
N VAL A 202 -25.64 -1.89 -51.51
CA VAL A 202 -24.23 -2.13 -51.21
C VAL A 202 -23.39 -1.44 -52.30
N PRO A 203 -22.48 -0.52 -51.99
CA PRO A 203 -21.55 -0.06 -53.00
C PRO A 203 -20.55 -1.18 -53.28
N SER A 204 -20.56 -1.68 -54.49
CA SER A 204 -19.56 -2.58 -55.08
C SER A 204 -18.18 -1.94 -55.03
N ALA A 205 -17.22 -2.67 -54.47
CA ALA A 205 -15.80 -2.29 -54.51
C ALA A 205 -15.32 -2.11 -55.97
N GLN A 206 -15.05 -0.87 -56.37
CA GLN A 206 -14.29 -0.62 -57.59
C GLN A 206 -12.82 -1.03 -57.32
N LYS A 207 -12.34 -1.97 -58.13
CA LYS A 207 -10.93 -2.30 -58.32
C LYS A 207 -10.16 -1.03 -58.70
N GLY A 208 -9.38 -0.50 -57.79
CA GLY A 208 -8.34 0.46 -58.09
C GLY A 208 -7.09 -0.31 -58.53
N ASP A 209 -6.60 0.06 -59.74
CA ASP A 209 -5.40 -0.53 -60.32
C ASP A 209 -4.16 -0.28 -59.46
N ALA A 210 -3.43 -1.36 -59.18
CA ALA A 210 -2.11 -1.29 -58.57
C ALA A 210 -1.11 -0.64 -59.54
N PRO A 211 -0.26 0.30 -59.11
CA PRO A 211 0.83 0.78 -59.93
C PRO A 211 1.87 -0.31 -60.11
N SER A 212 2.19 -0.61 -61.37
CA SER A 212 3.25 -1.55 -61.76
C SER A 212 4.60 -1.18 -61.17
N ALA A 213 5.17 -2.06 -60.36
CA ALA A 213 6.56 -1.94 -59.90
C ALA A 213 7.51 -2.16 -61.08
N GLN A 214 8.27 -1.15 -61.40
CA GLN A 214 9.43 -1.29 -62.29
C GLN A 214 10.49 -2.16 -61.64
N LYS A 215 10.95 -3.16 -62.38
CA LYS A 215 12.10 -4.01 -62.08
C LYS A 215 13.35 -3.17 -62.04
N GLY A 216 13.94 -3.02 -60.86
CA GLY A 216 15.34 -2.61 -60.69
C GLY A 216 16.18 -3.84 -60.52
N ASP A 217 17.28 -3.89 -61.27
CA ASP A 217 18.22 -5.01 -61.35
C ASP A 217 18.90 -5.30 -59.99
N VAL A 218 18.90 -6.57 -59.61
CA VAL A 218 19.66 -7.10 -58.49
C VAL A 218 21.09 -7.40 -58.97
N PRO A 219 22.14 -6.84 -58.34
CA PRO A 219 23.49 -7.32 -58.63
C PRO A 219 23.72 -8.66 -57.91
N SER A 220 24.15 -9.65 -58.70
CA SER A 220 24.55 -10.98 -58.26
C SER A 220 25.68 -10.93 -57.25
N ALA A 221 25.46 -11.49 -56.08
CA ALA A 221 26.52 -11.74 -55.09
C ALA A 221 27.34 -12.95 -55.52
N GLN A 222 28.63 -12.75 -55.75
CA GLN A 222 29.60 -13.79 -55.93
C GLN A 222 29.81 -14.60 -54.66
N LYS A 223 29.84 -15.92 -54.80
CA LYS A 223 30.24 -16.90 -53.78
C LYS A 223 31.68 -16.68 -53.40
N GLY A 224 31.94 -16.37 -52.10
CA GLY A 224 33.25 -16.49 -51.50
C GLY A 224 33.35 -17.74 -50.66
N ASP A 225 34.39 -18.48 -50.84
CA ASP A 225 34.65 -19.79 -50.24
C ASP A 225 34.89 -19.70 -48.73
N VAL A 226 34.35 -20.73 -48.02
CA VAL A 226 34.60 -20.97 -46.59
C VAL A 226 35.93 -21.74 -46.48
N PRO A 227 36.93 -21.27 -45.70
CA PRO A 227 38.05 -22.12 -45.31
C PRO A 227 37.66 -22.98 -44.11
N SER A 228 37.86 -24.26 -44.23
CA SER A 228 37.73 -25.31 -43.24
C SER A 228 38.64 -25.09 -42.03
N ALA A 229 38.06 -25.29 -40.83
CA ALA A 229 38.78 -25.30 -39.56
C ALA A 229 39.68 -26.56 -39.46
N GLN A 230 40.97 -26.35 -39.29
CA GLN A 230 41.89 -27.38 -38.82
C GLN A 230 41.93 -27.39 -37.29
N LYS A 231 41.83 -28.64 -36.74
CA LYS A 231 42.09 -28.98 -35.34
C LYS A 231 43.54 -28.69 -34.98
N GLY A 232 43.74 -27.98 -33.88
CA GLY A 232 45.03 -27.85 -33.21
C GLY A 232 44.91 -28.36 -31.79
N ASP A 233 45.86 -29.19 -31.42
CA ASP A 233 45.94 -30.01 -30.20
C ASP A 233 46.13 -29.20 -28.92
N VAL A 234 45.59 -29.77 -27.82
CA VAL A 234 45.79 -29.36 -26.44
C VAL A 234 47.16 -29.89 -25.98
N PRO A 235 47.99 -29.07 -25.28
CA PRO A 235 48.94 -29.65 -24.33
C PRO A 235 48.48 -29.42 -22.90
N SER A 236 48.55 -30.52 -22.18
CA SER A 236 48.28 -30.72 -20.76
C SER A 236 49.37 -30.12 -19.87
N THR A 237 48.87 -29.59 -18.71
CA THR A 237 49.47 -29.62 -17.37
C THR A 237 50.94 -29.13 -17.14
N GLN A 238 51.06 -28.20 -16.20
CA GLN A 238 51.88 -28.51 -15.02
C GLN A 238 51.49 -27.58 -13.85
N LYS A 239 51.40 -28.20 -12.65
CA LYS A 239 51.32 -27.60 -11.33
C LYS A 239 52.55 -26.74 -11.03
N GLY A 240 52.36 -25.61 -10.42
CA GLY A 240 53.41 -24.78 -9.81
C GLY A 240 52.95 -24.26 -8.44
N ASP A 241 53.73 -24.50 -7.45
CA ASP A 241 53.52 -24.34 -6.02
C ASP A 241 53.32 -22.90 -5.57
N VAL A 242 52.58 -22.78 -4.45
CA VAL A 242 52.46 -21.59 -3.59
C VAL A 242 53.76 -21.34 -2.85
N PRO A 243 54.16 -20.10 -2.66
CA PRO A 243 54.76 -19.72 -1.39
C PRO A 243 54.03 -18.62 -0.67
N SER A 244 53.88 -18.88 0.60
CA SER A 244 53.29 -18.08 1.66
C SER A 244 54.18 -16.86 2.02
N THR A 245 53.47 -15.82 2.56
CA THR A 245 53.89 -14.84 3.55
C THR A 245 54.92 -13.79 3.20
N GLN A 246 54.55 -12.53 3.33
CA GLN A 246 55.03 -11.68 4.41
C GLN A 246 54.25 -10.37 4.50
N LYS A 247 54.05 -9.92 5.77
CA LYS A 247 53.56 -8.64 6.21
C LYS A 247 54.48 -7.50 5.73
N GLY A 248 53.89 -6.40 5.33
CA GLY A 248 54.58 -5.15 5.09
C GLY A 248 53.74 -3.99 5.61
N ASP A 249 54.32 -3.17 6.43
CA ASP A 249 53.76 -2.09 7.23
C ASP A 249 53.21 -0.92 6.42
N VAL A 250 52.25 -0.23 7.05
CA VAL A 250 51.69 1.06 6.62
C VAL A 250 52.73 2.16 6.87
N PRO A 251 52.88 3.14 5.99
CA PRO A 251 53.25 4.48 6.42
C PRO A 251 52.15 5.48 6.11
N SER A 252 51.89 6.26 7.13
CA SER A 252 51.05 7.42 7.21
C SER A 252 51.59 8.63 6.46
N THR A 253 50.64 9.46 6.03
CA THR A 253 50.68 10.92 5.81
C THR A 253 51.49 11.48 4.67
N GLN A 254 50.83 12.24 3.84
CA GLN A 254 51.08 13.69 3.72
C GLN A 254 49.93 14.40 2.98
N LYS A 255 49.62 15.60 3.53
CA LYS A 255 48.68 16.58 2.99
C LYS A 255 49.26 17.17 1.67
N GLY A 256 48.42 17.30 0.68
CA GLY A 256 48.66 18.11 -0.51
C GLY A 256 47.66 19.23 -0.63
N ASP A 257 48.14 20.46 -0.75
CA ASP A 257 47.34 21.70 -0.75
C ASP A 257 46.51 21.85 -2.02
N VAL A 258 45.32 22.46 -1.84
CA VAL A 258 44.41 22.91 -2.90
C VAL A 258 44.81 24.33 -3.32
N PRO A 259 45.04 24.64 -4.58
CA PRO A 259 45.11 26.02 -5.03
C PRO A 259 43.77 26.63 -5.24
N SER A 260 43.54 27.76 -4.58
CA SER A 260 42.43 28.67 -4.78
C SER A 260 42.54 29.39 -6.12
N THR A 261 41.44 29.46 -6.90
CA THR A 261 41.28 30.39 -7.99
C THR A 261 40.04 31.23 -7.86
N GLN A 262 40.32 32.42 -7.64
CA GLN A 262 39.77 33.76 -7.96
C GLN A 262 38.27 33.92 -8.31
N LYS A 263 37.70 34.87 -7.57
CA LYS A 263 36.43 35.58 -7.78
C LYS A 263 36.39 36.29 -9.13
N GLY A 264 35.25 36.18 -9.80
CA GLY A 264 34.80 37.07 -10.86
C GLY A 264 33.60 37.87 -10.40
N ASP A 265 33.65 39.17 -10.58
CA ASP A 265 32.72 40.16 -10.11
C ASP A 265 31.38 40.15 -10.88
N VAL A 266 30.28 40.35 -10.17
CA VAL A 266 28.95 40.63 -10.72
C VAL A 266 28.72 42.13 -10.71
N PRO A 267 28.33 42.75 -11.83
CA PRO A 267 27.91 44.17 -11.78
C PRO A 267 26.45 44.31 -11.34
N SER A 268 26.27 45.18 -10.38
CA SER A 268 24.96 45.68 -9.90
C SER A 268 24.30 46.60 -10.89
N THR A 269 23.00 46.45 -11.17
CA THR A 269 22.18 47.52 -11.76
C THR A 269 20.89 47.76 -10.96
N GLN A 270 20.88 48.86 -10.48
CA GLN A 270 19.95 49.97 -10.08
C GLN A 270 18.46 49.69 -9.94
N LYS A 271 17.97 50.26 -8.82
CA LYS A 271 16.61 50.48 -8.37
C LYS A 271 15.80 51.32 -9.37
N GLY A 272 14.54 50.93 -9.54
CA GLY A 272 13.47 51.78 -10.07
C GLY A 272 12.35 51.97 -9.05
N ASP A 273 11.94 53.18 -8.82
CA ASP A 273 11.03 53.65 -7.78
C ASP A 273 9.56 53.29 -8.03
N VAL A 274 8.83 53.02 -6.94
CA VAL A 274 7.37 52.88 -6.91
C VAL A 274 6.75 54.23 -6.56
N PRO A 275 5.73 54.71 -7.28
CA PRO A 275 4.88 55.77 -6.74
C PRO A 275 3.65 55.23 -6.00
N SER A 276 3.47 55.75 -4.81
CA SER A 276 2.26 55.62 -3.98
C SER A 276 1.12 56.49 -4.46
N THR A 277 -0.13 55.97 -4.43
CA THR A 277 -1.35 56.85 -4.27
C THR A 277 -2.45 56.06 -3.60
N GLN A 278 -2.79 56.45 -2.48
CA GLN A 278 -3.93 57.17 -1.90
C GLN A 278 -5.19 56.36 -1.57
N LYS A 279 -5.57 56.54 -0.32
CA LYS A 279 -6.75 56.08 0.41
C LYS A 279 -8.06 56.58 -0.20
N GLY A 280 -9.08 55.72 -0.13
CA GLY A 280 -10.49 56.11 -0.25
C GLY A 280 -11.29 55.50 0.92
N ASP A 281 -12.08 56.34 1.55
CA ASP A 281 -12.76 56.10 2.82
C ASP A 281 -13.97 55.18 2.76
N VAL A 282 -14.19 54.47 3.88
CA VAL A 282 -15.41 53.73 4.24
C VAL A 282 -16.41 54.63 4.88
N PRO A 283 -17.71 54.55 4.62
CA PRO A 283 -18.71 54.93 5.59
C PRO A 283 -19.44 53.76 6.23
N SER A 284 -19.47 53.83 7.53
CA SER A 284 -20.25 53.02 8.45
C SER A 284 -21.74 53.35 8.38
N ALA A 285 -22.63 52.39 8.66
CA ALA A 285 -23.72 52.56 9.66
C ALA A 285 -24.86 51.58 9.41
N GLN A 286 -25.39 51.00 10.29
CA GLN A 286 -26.31 51.19 11.38
C GLN A 286 -27.17 49.95 11.62
N LYS A 287 -27.37 49.67 12.86
CA LYS A 287 -28.20 48.62 13.48
C LYS A 287 -29.67 48.77 13.17
N GLY A 288 -30.38 47.67 13.09
CA GLY A 288 -31.83 47.61 13.20
C GLY A 288 -32.24 46.34 13.96
N ASP A 289 -33.09 46.51 14.93
CA ASP A 289 -33.44 45.63 16.03
C ASP A 289 -34.29 44.39 15.65
N VAL A 290 -34.12 43.35 16.49
CA VAL A 290 -34.97 42.16 16.60
C VAL A 290 -36.25 42.49 17.38
N PRO A 291 -37.42 41.89 17.13
CA PRO A 291 -38.20 41.37 18.23
C PRO A 291 -38.60 39.90 18.12
N SER A 292 -38.65 39.32 19.29
CA SER A 292 -38.89 37.94 19.69
C SER A 292 -40.38 37.49 19.65
N THR A 293 -40.48 36.15 19.63
CA THR A 293 -41.49 35.26 20.24
C THR A 293 -42.89 35.13 19.65
N GLN A 294 -43.34 33.93 19.36
CA GLN A 294 -44.19 33.10 20.21
C GLN A 294 -44.48 31.72 19.63
N LYS A 295 -44.63 30.72 20.54
CA LYS A 295 -45.04 29.34 20.37
C LYS A 295 -46.47 29.18 19.83
N GLY A 296 -46.75 28.09 19.12
CA GLY A 296 -48.07 27.59 18.81
C GLY A 296 -48.05 26.14 18.38
N ASP A 297 -48.91 25.38 18.98
CA ASP A 297 -49.03 23.90 19.12
C ASP A 297 -49.30 23.10 17.83
N VAL A 298 -48.96 21.79 17.93
CA VAL A 298 -49.32 20.70 17.01
C VAL A 298 -50.82 20.38 17.18
N PRO A 299 -51.54 19.96 16.11
CA PRO A 299 -52.10 18.60 16.13
C PRO A 299 -52.11 17.83 14.79
N SER A 300 -52.18 16.56 14.99
CA SER A 300 -52.15 15.37 14.21
C SER A 300 -53.12 15.23 13.01
N THR A 301 -52.61 14.47 12.00
CA THR A 301 -53.27 13.44 11.15
C THR A 301 -54.45 13.83 10.26
N GLN A 302 -54.29 13.59 8.95
CA GLN A 302 -55.09 12.65 8.15
C GLN A 302 -54.57 12.48 6.71
N LYS A 303 -54.76 11.27 6.18
CA LYS A 303 -54.52 10.83 4.79
C LYS A 303 -55.42 11.57 3.81
N GLY A 304 -54.90 11.81 2.60
CA GLY A 304 -55.74 12.23 1.47
C GLY A 304 -54.93 12.41 0.18
N ASP A 305 -55.25 11.57 -0.74
CA ASP A 305 -55.19 11.57 -2.21
C ASP A 305 -54.35 12.57 -3.03
N VAL A 306 -53.66 12.02 -4.01
CA VAL A 306 -52.98 12.66 -5.14
C VAL A 306 -53.98 13.37 -6.06
N PRO A 307 -53.67 14.56 -6.52
CA PRO A 307 -53.93 14.94 -7.91
C PRO A 307 -52.77 15.59 -8.65
N SER A 308 -52.80 15.33 -9.95
CA SER A 308 -51.93 15.71 -11.04
C SER A 308 -51.58 17.19 -11.20
N THR A 309 -50.34 17.43 -11.54
CA THR A 309 -49.71 18.45 -12.41
C THR A 309 -50.41 19.78 -12.67
N GLN A 310 -49.78 20.85 -12.25
CA GLN A 310 -49.75 22.11 -13.00
C GLN A 310 -48.36 22.73 -12.97
N LYS A 311 -47.92 23.19 -14.17
CA LYS A 311 -46.71 23.94 -14.40
C LYS A 311 -46.73 25.28 -13.67
N GLY A 312 -45.72 25.54 -12.87
CA GLY A 312 -45.43 26.84 -12.29
C GLY A 312 -44.08 27.37 -12.82
N ASP A 313 -44.08 28.61 -13.30
CA ASP A 313 -42.92 29.29 -13.87
C ASP A 313 -41.78 29.47 -12.88
N VAL A 314 -40.56 29.11 -13.30
CA VAL A 314 -39.32 29.35 -12.61
C VAL A 314 -38.76 30.69 -13.06
N PRO A 315 -38.35 31.63 -12.14
CA PRO A 315 -37.74 32.89 -12.55
C PRO A 315 -36.37 32.63 -13.21
N SER A 316 -36.14 33.28 -14.33
CA SER A 316 -34.89 33.25 -15.09
C SER A 316 -33.73 33.77 -14.29
N THR A 317 -32.80 32.89 -13.90
CA THR A 317 -31.45 33.23 -13.53
C THR A 317 -30.56 33.31 -14.77
N GLN A 318 -29.69 34.29 -14.75
CA GLN A 318 -28.79 34.69 -15.83
C GLN A 318 -28.07 33.49 -16.49
N LYS A 319 -28.08 33.51 -17.83
CA LYS A 319 -27.26 32.64 -18.67
C LYS A 319 -25.79 32.86 -18.35
N GLY A 320 -25.20 31.94 -17.58
CA GLY A 320 -23.79 31.58 -17.72
C GLY A 320 -23.67 30.65 -18.93
N ASP A 321 -22.71 30.90 -19.79
CA ASP A 321 -22.46 30.13 -20.99
C ASP A 321 -22.30 28.62 -20.64
N THR A 322 -23.36 27.87 -20.73
CA THR A 322 -23.31 26.42 -20.84
C THR A 322 -22.85 26.10 -22.25
N VAL A 323 -21.54 25.90 -22.42
CA VAL A 323 -21.00 25.29 -23.64
C VAL A 323 -21.61 23.90 -23.72
N ASP A 324 -22.42 23.65 -24.73
CA ASP A 324 -23.00 22.34 -25.04
C ASP A 324 -21.85 21.33 -25.18
N SER A 325 -21.78 20.35 -24.28
CA SER A 325 -20.71 19.34 -24.23
C SER A 325 -20.67 18.47 -25.50
N SER A 326 -21.75 18.41 -26.26
CA SER A 326 -21.81 17.75 -27.57
C SER A 326 -20.96 18.43 -28.65
N LEU A 327 -20.41 19.62 -28.38
CA LEU A 327 -19.63 20.43 -29.31
C LEU A 327 -18.12 20.46 -29.00
N ARG A 328 -17.62 19.80 -27.92
CA ARG A 328 -16.17 19.75 -27.68
C ARG A 328 -15.48 18.91 -28.76
N PRO A 329 -14.42 19.43 -29.40
CA PRO A 329 -13.64 18.64 -30.35
C PRO A 329 -12.98 17.46 -29.61
N LEU A 330 -13.10 16.25 -30.19
CA LEU A 330 -12.52 15.03 -29.68
C LEU A 330 -11.25 14.67 -30.47
N LYS A 331 -10.32 14.03 -29.80
CA LYS A 331 -9.20 13.31 -30.40
C LYS A 331 -9.29 11.82 -30.09
N GLU A 332 -8.81 11.00 -31.00
CA GLU A 332 -8.62 9.57 -30.84
C GLU A 332 -7.15 9.31 -30.58
N VAL A 333 -6.83 8.73 -29.44
CA VAL A 333 -5.48 8.37 -29.01
C VAL A 333 -5.38 6.85 -29.00
N LYS A 334 -4.54 6.30 -29.88
CA LYS A 334 -4.26 4.86 -29.93
C LYS A 334 -2.91 4.55 -29.30
N PHE A 335 -2.88 3.54 -28.46
CA PHE A 335 -1.66 3.05 -27.78
C PHE A 335 -1.12 1.80 -28.49
N ALA A 336 0.18 1.52 -28.27
CA ALA A 336 0.80 0.31 -28.78
C ALA A 336 0.20 -0.93 -28.09
N THR A 337 0.27 -2.08 -28.76
CA THR A 337 -0.18 -3.37 -28.21
C THR A 337 0.63 -3.74 -26.96
N THR A 338 -0.04 -4.19 -25.93
CA THR A 338 0.60 -4.66 -24.69
C THR A 338 1.30 -6.02 -24.91
N PRO A 339 2.26 -6.39 -24.09
CA PRO A 339 2.61 -7.81 -23.91
C PRO A 339 1.40 -8.64 -23.47
N VAL A 340 1.54 -9.96 -23.49
CA VAL A 340 0.54 -10.87 -22.90
C VAL A 340 0.49 -10.66 -21.39
N MET A 341 -0.67 -10.22 -20.88
CA MET A 341 -0.87 -9.87 -19.48
C MET A 341 -2.28 -10.16 -18.99
N SER A 342 -2.48 -10.14 -17.68
CA SER A 342 -3.78 -10.31 -17.03
C SER A 342 -4.62 -9.04 -17.11
N THR A 343 -5.94 -9.17 -17.06
CA THR A 343 -6.91 -8.06 -17.13
C THR A 343 -6.74 -7.04 -16.00
N TYR A 344 -6.44 -7.49 -14.77
CA TYR A 344 -6.31 -6.60 -13.62
C TYR A 344 -5.17 -5.57 -13.75
N LEU A 345 -4.22 -5.77 -14.69
CA LEU A 345 -3.10 -4.87 -14.96
C LEU A 345 -3.39 -3.82 -16.05
N VAL A 346 -4.54 -3.91 -16.72
CA VAL A 346 -4.94 -2.93 -17.75
C VAL A 346 -5.30 -1.62 -17.07
N ALA A 347 -4.82 -0.50 -17.63
CA ALA A 347 -5.12 0.81 -17.09
C ALA A 347 -5.27 1.87 -18.19
N PHE A 348 -6.16 2.82 -17.94
CA PHE A 348 -6.30 4.03 -18.77
C PHE A 348 -6.79 5.21 -17.93
N ILE A 349 -6.25 6.40 -18.23
CA ILE A 349 -6.52 7.61 -17.45
C ILE A 349 -6.74 8.77 -18.41
N VAL A 350 -7.75 9.60 -18.11
CA VAL A 350 -8.10 10.79 -18.88
C VAL A 350 -8.29 11.97 -17.95
N GLY A 351 -7.53 13.05 -18.14
CA GLY A 351 -7.64 14.23 -17.28
C GLY A 351 -6.67 15.34 -17.62
N LYS A 352 -6.61 16.34 -16.76
CA LYS A 352 -5.59 17.42 -16.85
C LYS A 352 -4.39 17.06 -15.99
N PHE A 353 -3.24 16.89 -16.63
CA PHE A 353 -1.99 16.55 -15.95
C PHE A 353 -0.82 17.32 -16.57
N GLU A 354 0.19 17.55 -15.72
CA GLU A 354 1.55 17.94 -16.10
C GLU A 354 2.48 16.79 -15.75
N TYR A 355 3.69 16.77 -16.30
CA TYR A 355 4.67 15.75 -15.96
C TYR A 355 6.10 16.29 -16.00
N ILE A 356 6.98 15.57 -15.32
CA ILE A 356 8.43 15.67 -15.48
C ILE A 356 8.97 14.31 -15.93
N GLU A 357 10.09 14.31 -16.70
CA GLU A 357 10.60 13.07 -17.25
C GLU A 357 12.13 12.93 -17.15
N THR A 358 12.59 11.71 -17.17
CA THR A 358 13.99 11.31 -17.29
C THR A 358 14.08 9.99 -18.04
N VAL A 359 15.31 9.50 -18.26
CA VAL A 359 15.56 8.19 -18.88
C VAL A 359 16.53 7.39 -18.03
N THR A 360 16.41 6.05 -18.04
CA THR A 360 17.39 5.16 -17.45
C THR A 360 18.73 5.28 -18.18
N LYS A 361 19.85 5.19 -17.42
CA LYS A 361 21.20 5.42 -17.97
C LYS A 361 22.00 4.14 -18.18
N ASN A 362 21.75 3.12 -17.34
CA ASN A 362 22.59 1.92 -17.26
C ASN A 362 21.91 0.69 -17.90
N LEU A 363 20.81 0.86 -18.61
CA LEU A 363 20.15 -0.22 -19.33
C LEU A 363 20.58 -0.25 -20.81
N PRO A 364 20.68 -1.44 -21.43
CA PRO A 364 20.99 -1.58 -22.84
C PRO A 364 20.05 -0.80 -23.77
N LYS A 365 18.76 -0.73 -23.39
CA LYS A 365 17.74 0.08 -24.03
C LYS A 365 17.22 1.09 -23.00
N PRO A 366 17.39 2.39 -23.23
CA PRO A 366 16.86 3.42 -22.33
C PRO A 366 15.34 3.32 -22.20
N ILE A 367 14.85 3.43 -20.97
CA ILE A 367 13.43 3.45 -20.63
C ILE A 367 13.07 4.89 -20.22
N THR A 368 12.06 5.46 -20.86
CA THR A 368 11.53 6.77 -20.46
C THR A 368 10.73 6.64 -19.19
N CYS A 369 11.10 7.41 -18.16
CA CYS A 369 10.40 7.48 -16.88
C CYS A 369 9.72 8.83 -16.74
N ARG A 370 8.42 8.85 -16.45
CA ARG A 370 7.62 10.06 -16.23
C ARG A 370 6.90 10.00 -14.91
N VAL A 371 6.75 11.17 -14.27
CA VAL A 371 5.85 11.33 -13.14
C VAL A 371 4.81 12.37 -13.48
N TYR A 372 3.56 11.91 -13.63
CA TYR A 372 2.40 12.75 -13.92
C TYR A 372 1.75 13.24 -12.63
N VAL A 373 1.46 14.52 -12.59
CA VAL A 373 0.90 15.22 -11.41
C VAL A 373 -0.22 16.16 -11.84
N LEU A 374 -1.02 16.58 -10.89
CA LEU A 374 -1.98 17.66 -11.11
C LEU A 374 -1.25 18.96 -11.49
N PRO A 375 -1.88 19.86 -12.25
CA PRO A 375 -1.27 21.12 -12.64
C PRO A 375 -0.71 21.91 -11.44
N GLY A 376 0.51 22.45 -11.60
CA GLY A 376 1.23 23.20 -10.58
C GLY A 376 1.94 22.37 -9.51
N LYS A 377 2.02 21.01 -9.65
CA LYS A 377 2.62 20.10 -8.66
C LYS A 377 3.93 19.44 -9.12
N THR A 378 4.54 19.92 -10.17
CA THR A 378 5.75 19.32 -10.75
C THR A 378 6.96 19.30 -9.82
N GLU A 379 7.16 20.33 -8.97
CA GLU A 379 8.24 20.35 -7.97
C GLU A 379 8.10 19.20 -6.94
N GLU A 380 6.88 18.77 -6.63
CA GLU A 380 6.63 17.69 -5.66
C GLU A 380 6.95 16.30 -6.25
N ALA A 381 7.14 16.18 -7.57
CA ALA A 381 7.43 14.93 -8.29
C ALA A 381 8.93 14.60 -8.39
N GLU A 382 9.84 15.54 -8.10
CA GLU A 382 11.28 15.40 -8.33
C GLU A 382 11.88 14.20 -7.60
N PHE A 383 11.50 14.00 -6.34
CA PHE A 383 11.99 12.87 -5.56
C PHE A 383 11.56 11.53 -6.18
N ALA A 384 10.29 11.38 -6.55
CA ALA A 384 9.78 10.17 -7.20
C ALA A 384 10.50 9.89 -8.53
N LEU A 385 10.71 10.93 -9.35
CA LEU A 385 11.46 10.83 -10.60
C LEU A 385 12.92 10.41 -10.38
N SER A 386 13.54 10.79 -9.27
CA SER A 386 14.91 10.39 -8.93
C SER A 386 15.04 8.91 -8.55
N VAL A 387 14.00 8.32 -7.90
CA VAL A 387 13.99 6.92 -7.44
C VAL A 387 13.65 5.94 -8.56
N THR A 388 12.74 6.32 -9.46
CA THR A 388 12.18 5.43 -10.51
C THR A 388 13.25 4.78 -11.41
N PRO A 389 14.17 5.51 -12.05
CA PRO A 389 15.21 4.89 -12.88
C PRO A 389 16.16 4.02 -12.07
N LEU A 390 16.48 4.39 -10.81
CA LEU A 390 17.34 3.58 -9.94
C LEU A 390 16.72 2.19 -9.69
N ALA A 391 15.41 2.15 -9.41
CA ALA A 391 14.69 0.91 -9.16
C ALA A 391 14.64 0.02 -10.41
N LEU A 392 14.33 0.58 -11.59
CA LEU A 392 14.31 -0.16 -12.86
C LEU A 392 15.67 -0.76 -13.23
N GLU A 393 16.73 0.03 -13.07
CA GLU A 393 18.10 -0.42 -13.34
C GLU A 393 18.53 -1.52 -12.36
N TYR A 394 18.30 -1.31 -11.08
CA TYR A 394 18.64 -2.26 -10.03
C TYR A 394 17.90 -3.60 -10.18
N PHE A 395 16.59 -3.57 -10.43
CA PHE A 395 15.81 -4.81 -10.57
C PHE A 395 16.13 -5.55 -11.88
N THR A 396 16.42 -4.83 -12.95
CA THR A 396 16.91 -5.45 -14.21
C THR A 396 18.20 -6.22 -13.96
N GLU A 397 19.16 -5.64 -13.22
CA GLU A 397 20.41 -6.30 -12.83
C GLU A 397 20.15 -7.45 -11.86
N LEU A 398 19.37 -7.21 -10.80
CA LEU A 398 19.09 -8.16 -9.73
C LEU A 398 18.49 -9.46 -10.24
N PHE A 399 17.48 -9.35 -11.13
CA PHE A 399 16.74 -10.49 -11.67
C PHE A 399 17.32 -11.04 -12.97
N GLY A 400 18.23 -10.30 -13.61
CA GLY A 400 18.83 -10.72 -14.88
C GLY A 400 17.84 -10.84 -16.04
N VAL A 401 16.71 -10.11 -15.96
CA VAL A 401 15.66 -10.00 -16.98
C VAL A 401 15.30 -8.54 -17.14
N ALA A 402 15.44 -8.02 -18.36
CA ALA A 402 15.16 -6.62 -18.67
C ALA A 402 13.67 -6.30 -18.51
N TYR A 403 13.38 -5.07 -18.07
CA TYR A 403 12.03 -4.52 -18.14
C TYR A 403 11.53 -4.46 -19.57
N PRO A 404 10.37 -5.03 -19.91
CA PRO A 404 10.00 -5.25 -21.31
C PRO A 404 9.36 -4.04 -22.02
N LEU A 405 8.82 -3.06 -21.27
CA LEU A 405 8.08 -1.95 -21.86
C LEU A 405 9.01 -0.76 -22.20
N PRO A 406 8.62 0.11 -23.15
CA PRO A 406 9.45 1.25 -23.59
C PRO A 406 9.42 2.45 -22.62
N LYS A 407 8.48 2.46 -21.69
CA LYS A 407 8.25 3.53 -20.73
C LYS A 407 7.85 3.01 -19.36
N MET A 408 8.01 3.87 -18.35
CA MET A 408 7.47 3.72 -17.01
C MET A 408 6.86 5.07 -16.59
N ASP A 409 5.54 5.12 -16.56
CA ASP A 409 4.80 6.30 -16.11
C ASP A 409 4.25 6.05 -14.71
N LEU A 410 4.49 6.99 -13.80
CA LEU A 410 3.92 7.06 -12.45
C LEU A 410 2.93 8.22 -12.44
N ILE A 411 1.77 8.07 -11.81
CA ILE A 411 0.77 9.11 -11.80
C ILE A 411 0.03 9.20 -10.47
N THR A 412 -0.23 10.43 -10.00
CA THR A 412 -1.06 10.65 -8.80
C THR A 412 -2.53 10.73 -9.15
N ILE A 413 -3.35 10.01 -8.39
CA ILE A 413 -4.81 10.08 -8.47
C ILE A 413 -5.34 10.67 -7.15
N PRO A 414 -6.17 11.74 -7.19
CA PRO A 414 -6.67 12.40 -5.99
C PRO A 414 -7.52 11.49 -5.09
N ASP A 415 -8.42 10.71 -5.68
CA ASP A 415 -9.28 9.75 -4.97
C ASP A 415 -8.85 8.35 -5.39
N PHE A 416 -8.18 7.64 -4.46
CA PHE A 416 -7.59 6.32 -4.68
C PHE A 416 -7.64 5.51 -3.38
N GLU A 417 -8.24 4.30 -3.42
CA GLU A 417 -8.49 3.50 -2.22
C GLU A 417 -7.21 2.98 -1.58
N SER A 418 -6.34 2.38 -2.38
CA SER A 418 -5.07 1.78 -1.93
C SER A 418 -3.92 2.80 -1.83
N GLY A 419 -2.71 2.35 -1.54
CA GLY A 419 -1.51 3.19 -1.57
C GLY A 419 -1.05 3.49 -2.98
N ALA A 420 -1.00 2.46 -3.82
CA ALA A 420 -0.64 2.47 -5.23
C ALA A 420 -1.20 1.22 -5.93
N MET A 421 -0.95 1.10 -7.26
CA MET A 421 -1.29 -0.06 -8.08
C MET A 421 -0.30 -0.20 -9.23
N GLU A 422 0.23 -1.40 -9.41
CA GLU A 422 1.31 -1.76 -10.32
C GLU A 422 0.91 -1.87 -11.81
N ASN A 423 -0.16 -1.27 -12.29
CA ASN A 423 -0.58 -1.37 -13.69
C ASN A 423 0.60 -1.30 -14.65
N TRP A 424 0.78 -2.32 -15.50
CA TRP A 424 2.01 -2.50 -16.26
C TRP A 424 2.38 -1.29 -17.12
N GLY A 425 3.42 -0.54 -16.71
CA GLY A 425 3.91 0.67 -17.38
C GLY A 425 3.14 1.96 -17.08
N LEU A 426 2.05 1.93 -16.30
CA LEU A 426 1.28 3.09 -15.85
C LEU A 426 0.86 2.92 -14.40
N VAL A 427 1.78 3.10 -13.48
CA VAL A 427 1.58 2.88 -12.05
C VAL A 427 0.83 4.05 -11.44
N THR A 428 -0.28 3.75 -10.76
CA THR A 428 -1.13 4.76 -10.11
C THR A 428 -0.83 4.86 -8.62
N TYR A 429 -0.89 6.07 -8.06
CA TYR A 429 -0.53 6.34 -6.67
C TYR A 429 -1.51 7.29 -6.01
N ARG A 430 -1.78 7.06 -4.73
CA ARG A 430 -2.26 8.11 -3.83
C ARG A 430 -1.20 9.21 -3.70
N SER A 431 -1.58 10.49 -3.70
CA SER A 431 -0.61 11.62 -3.68
C SER A 431 0.41 11.52 -2.54
N ILE A 432 -0.01 11.10 -1.34
CA ILE A 432 0.87 10.94 -0.17
C ILE A 432 1.93 9.83 -0.34
N ARG A 433 1.81 8.97 -1.35
CA ARG A 433 2.73 7.87 -1.66
C ARG A 433 3.68 8.16 -2.82
N LEU A 434 3.55 9.34 -3.45
CA LEU A 434 4.38 9.73 -4.59
C LEU A 434 4.99 11.13 -4.45
N LEU A 435 4.25 12.10 -3.90
CA LEU A 435 4.64 13.52 -3.90
C LEU A 435 5.41 13.90 -2.64
N PHE A 436 6.52 14.62 -2.83
CA PHE A 436 7.36 15.13 -1.75
C PHE A 436 7.95 16.50 -2.12
N ASN A 437 7.68 17.52 -1.32
CA ASN A 437 8.30 18.83 -1.47
C ASN A 437 9.43 19.00 -0.45
N GLU A 438 10.68 19.16 -0.92
CA GLU A 438 11.86 19.28 -0.06
C GLU A 438 11.79 20.45 0.93
N LYS A 439 10.99 21.50 0.64
CA LYS A 439 10.90 22.70 1.45
C LYS A 439 9.79 22.67 2.50
N THR A 440 8.73 21.87 2.23
CA THR A 440 7.50 21.94 3.02
C THR A 440 7.03 20.60 3.56
N SER A 441 7.45 19.47 2.97
CA SER A 441 7.04 18.13 3.39
C SER A 441 7.79 17.67 4.63
N ASP A 442 7.09 16.91 5.46
CA ASP A 442 7.66 16.21 6.60
C ASP A 442 8.52 15.02 6.12
N LEU A 443 9.76 15.00 6.57
CA LEU A 443 10.77 14.04 6.16
C LEU A 443 10.37 12.57 6.44
N SER A 444 9.47 12.32 7.39
CA SER A 444 8.97 10.98 7.71
C SER A 444 8.26 10.29 6.53
N TYR A 445 7.71 11.05 5.58
CA TYR A 445 7.05 10.50 4.40
C TYR A 445 8.02 10.03 3.31
N LYS A 446 9.25 10.61 3.26
CA LYS A 446 10.21 10.36 2.17
C LYS A 446 10.58 8.88 2.00
N ARG A 447 10.81 8.17 3.11
CA ARG A 447 11.08 6.73 3.09
C ARG A 447 9.88 5.92 2.58
N HIS A 448 8.68 6.27 2.99
CA HIS A 448 7.46 5.58 2.53
C HIS A 448 7.22 5.75 1.04
N ILE A 449 7.51 6.94 0.50
CA ILE A 449 7.44 7.21 -0.95
C ILE A 449 8.46 6.35 -1.69
N ALA A 450 9.72 6.36 -1.28
CA ALA A 450 10.76 5.52 -1.89
C ALA A 450 10.41 4.04 -1.84
N TYR A 451 9.90 3.55 -0.70
CA TYR A 451 9.45 2.17 -0.52
C TYR A 451 8.28 1.83 -1.46
N THR A 452 7.24 2.67 -1.52
CA THR A 452 6.09 2.41 -2.38
C THR A 452 6.51 2.38 -3.85
N ILE A 453 7.35 3.33 -4.31
CA ILE A 453 7.88 3.31 -5.68
C ILE A 453 8.66 2.02 -5.97
N CYS A 454 9.55 1.61 -5.07
CA CYS A 454 10.32 0.37 -5.25
C CYS A 454 9.42 -0.88 -5.22
N HIS A 455 8.36 -0.90 -4.40
CA HIS A 455 7.37 -1.96 -4.35
C HIS A 455 6.62 -2.10 -5.69
N GLU A 456 6.05 -1.02 -6.19
CA GLU A 456 5.30 -1.03 -7.46
C GLU A 456 6.18 -1.35 -8.68
N ILE A 457 7.44 -0.91 -8.66
CA ILE A 457 8.38 -1.27 -9.74
C ILE A 457 8.82 -2.74 -9.62
N ALA A 458 8.91 -3.32 -8.42
CA ALA A 458 9.20 -4.74 -8.23
C ALA A 458 8.11 -5.63 -8.82
N HIS A 459 6.85 -5.22 -8.71
CA HIS A 459 5.72 -5.90 -9.34
C HIS A 459 5.85 -6.05 -10.85
N GLN A 460 6.63 -5.21 -11.53
CA GLN A 460 6.83 -5.34 -12.96
C GLN A 460 7.46 -6.69 -13.35
N TRP A 461 8.08 -7.38 -12.40
CA TRP A 461 8.55 -8.78 -12.51
C TRP A 461 7.67 -9.74 -11.73
N PHE A 462 7.32 -9.43 -10.46
CA PHE A 462 6.47 -10.25 -9.59
C PHE A 462 5.03 -9.73 -9.61
N GLY A 463 4.17 -10.34 -10.39
CA GLY A 463 2.78 -9.92 -10.66
C GLY A 463 2.55 -9.70 -12.14
N ASN A 464 3.39 -8.89 -12.81
CA ASN A 464 3.18 -8.50 -14.20
C ASN A 464 3.84 -9.47 -15.18
N LEU A 465 5.15 -9.65 -15.11
CA LEU A 465 5.88 -10.58 -16.00
C LEU A 465 5.58 -12.03 -15.64
N VAL A 466 5.64 -12.37 -14.35
CA VAL A 466 5.26 -13.68 -13.79
C VAL A 466 4.09 -13.43 -12.84
N THR A 467 2.93 -13.99 -13.12
CA THR A 467 1.70 -13.73 -12.37
C THR A 467 1.26 -14.99 -11.62
N MET A 468 0.65 -14.83 -10.48
CA MET A 468 0.00 -15.93 -9.74
C MET A 468 -1.03 -16.66 -10.61
N ASP A 469 -1.20 -17.96 -10.41
CA ASP A 469 -2.19 -18.76 -11.13
C ASP A 469 -3.63 -18.46 -10.67
N TRP A 470 -3.78 -18.19 -9.36
CA TRP A 470 -5.04 -17.78 -8.75
C TRP A 470 -4.77 -16.93 -7.50
N TRP A 471 -5.77 -16.29 -6.98
CA TRP A 471 -5.70 -15.41 -5.81
C TRP A 471 -5.22 -16.10 -4.53
N ASP A 472 -5.32 -17.42 -4.42
CA ASP A 472 -4.71 -18.20 -3.33
C ASP A 472 -3.22 -17.91 -3.17
N TYR A 473 -2.55 -17.54 -4.25
CA TYR A 473 -1.11 -17.27 -4.35
C TYR A 473 -0.77 -15.76 -4.40
N LEU A 474 -1.68 -14.89 -3.96
CA LEU A 474 -1.47 -13.43 -3.95
C LEU A 474 -0.13 -13.01 -3.31
N TRP A 475 0.32 -13.74 -2.31
CA TRP A 475 1.58 -13.48 -1.63
C TRP A 475 2.82 -13.57 -2.54
N LEU A 476 2.75 -14.30 -3.66
CA LEU A 476 3.83 -14.36 -4.68
C LEU A 476 4.05 -12.99 -5.34
N ASN A 477 3.01 -12.17 -5.42
CA ASN A 477 3.11 -10.80 -5.87
C ASN A 477 3.50 -9.91 -4.68
N GLU A 478 2.65 -9.82 -3.66
CA GLU A 478 2.72 -8.82 -2.59
C GLU A 478 3.87 -9.05 -1.60
N GLY A 479 4.08 -10.28 -1.18
CA GLY A 479 5.17 -10.64 -0.27
C GLY A 479 6.54 -10.39 -0.92
N PHE A 480 6.69 -10.73 -2.21
CA PHE A 480 7.92 -10.46 -2.95
C PHE A 480 8.15 -8.98 -3.20
N ALA A 481 7.16 -8.25 -3.69
CA ALA A 481 7.29 -6.81 -3.92
C ALA A 481 7.61 -6.07 -2.62
N THR A 482 7.00 -6.48 -1.49
CA THR A 482 7.31 -5.95 -0.16
C THR A 482 8.77 -6.23 0.24
N TRP A 483 9.26 -7.45 0.07
CA TRP A 483 10.64 -7.81 0.43
C TRP A 483 11.65 -7.11 -0.47
N VAL A 484 11.45 -7.15 -1.79
CA VAL A 484 12.36 -6.56 -2.79
C VAL A 484 12.36 -5.03 -2.71
N GLY A 485 11.19 -4.41 -2.47
CA GLY A 485 11.08 -2.97 -2.25
C GLY A 485 11.93 -2.50 -1.06
N ASN A 486 11.88 -3.23 0.06
CA ASN A 486 12.74 -2.94 1.22
C ASN A 486 14.23 -3.18 0.93
N LEU A 487 14.57 -4.21 0.15
CA LEU A 487 15.94 -4.47 -0.29
C LEU A 487 16.49 -3.32 -1.13
N ALA A 488 15.69 -2.80 -2.06
CA ALA A 488 16.06 -1.68 -2.92
C ALA A 488 16.27 -0.39 -2.12
N VAL A 489 15.33 -0.04 -1.25
CA VAL A 489 15.47 1.15 -0.38
C VAL A 489 16.73 1.05 0.49
N SER A 490 17.03 -0.12 1.06
CA SER A 490 18.27 -0.34 1.83
C SER A 490 19.53 -0.19 1.00
N LYS A 491 19.45 -0.48 -0.31
CA LYS A 491 20.55 -0.29 -1.27
C LYS A 491 20.73 1.17 -1.66
N PHE A 492 19.63 1.90 -1.89
CA PHE A 492 19.69 3.29 -2.40
C PHE A 492 19.96 4.30 -1.28
N PHE A 493 19.44 4.03 -0.07
CA PHE A 493 19.47 4.92 1.08
C PHE A 493 19.93 4.15 2.34
N PRO A 494 21.20 3.68 2.38
CA PRO A 494 21.71 2.87 3.49
C PRO A 494 21.67 3.62 4.84
N GLU A 495 21.74 4.97 4.80
CA GLU A 495 21.66 5.82 5.98
C GLU A 495 20.28 5.83 6.66
N TRP A 496 19.23 5.32 6.01
CA TRP A 496 17.89 5.27 6.60
C TRP A 496 17.66 4.06 7.51
N ASP A 497 18.54 3.09 7.50
CA ASP A 497 18.43 1.84 8.28
C ASP A 497 17.08 1.12 8.05
N ASN A 498 16.75 0.95 6.78
CA ASN A 498 15.39 0.55 6.36
C ASN A 498 14.99 -0.84 6.86
N TRP A 499 15.93 -1.81 7.03
CA TRP A 499 15.59 -3.12 7.55
C TRP A 499 15.19 -3.07 9.02
N SER A 500 15.88 -2.30 9.87
CA SER A 500 15.47 -2.10 11.26
C SER A 500 14.09 -1.45 11.35
N TYR A 501 13.78 -0.54 10.41
CA TYR A 501 12.45 0.05 10.31
C TYR A 501 11.39 -0.98 9.91
N PHE A 502 11.68 -1.85 8.93
CA PHE A 502 10.78 -2.94 8.55
C PHE A 502 10.48 -3.87 9.74
N ILE A 503 11.50 -4.17 10.58
CA ILE A 503 11.33 -4.99 11.80
C ILE A 503 10.43 -4.28 12.81
N ALA A 504 10.59 -2.95 12.99
CA ALA A 504 9.79 -2.18 13.95
C ALA A 504 8.32 -2.02 13.55
N ASP A 505 8.02 -2.05 12.24
CA ASP A 505 6.71 -1.73 11.66
C ASP A 505 6.06 -2.96 11.00
N GLY A 506 6.29 -3.19 9.72
CA GLY A 506 5.59 -4.22 8.93
C GLY A 506 5.74 -5.63 9.48
N PHE A 507 6.95 -6.01 9.91
CA PHE A 507 7.20 -7.31 10.52
C PHE A 507 6.31 -7.54 11.76
N GLN A 508 6.18 -6.50 12.62
CA GLN A 508 5.33 -6.57 13.80
C GLN A 508 3.84 -6.59 13.46
N MET A 509 3.42 -5.92 12.38
CA MET A 509 2.03 -6.01 11.90
C MET A 509 1.69 -7.44 11.45
N GLY A 510 2.60 -8.12 10.75
CA GLY A 510 2.45 -9.54 10.39
C GLY A 510 2.33 -10.44 11.61
N LEU A 511 3.22 -10.31 12.60
CA LEU A 511 3.18 -11.09 13.85
C LEU A 511 1.93 -10.79 14.70
N ALA A 512 1.48 -9.54 14.74
CA ALA A 512 0.29 -9.16 15.51
C ALA A 512 -0.99 -9.79 14.95
N LEU A 513 -1.15 -9.78 13.62
CA LEU A 513 -2.32 -10.37 12.96
C LEU A 513 -2.28 -11.90 13.05
N ASP A 514 -1.12 -12.51 12.80
CA ASP A 514 -0.96 -13.97 12.77
C ASP A 514 -0.95 -14.60 14.18
N GLY A 515 -0.89 -13.78 15.23
CA GLY A 515 -1.10 -14.18 16.62
C GLY A 515 -2.58 -14.32 17.02
N LEU A 516 -3.52 -14.16 16.09
CA LEU A 516 -4.96 -14.32 16.32
C LEU A 516 -5.44 -15.70 15.82
N ARG A 517 -6.53 -16.22 16.44
CA ARG A 517 -7.26 -17.39 15.91
C ARG A 517 -7.94 -17.09 14.59
N SER A 518 -8.44 -15.85 14.45
CA SER A 518 -9.10 -15.32 13.26
C SER A 518 -8.15 -14.91 12.14
N SER A 519 -6.86 -15.26 12.22
CA SER A 519 -5.89 -15.13 11.12
C SER A 519 -6.17 -16.14 10.00
N HIS A 520 -5.38 -16.09 8.95
CA HIS A 520 -5.40 -17.05 7.85
C HIS A 520 -3.96 -17.43 7.44
N PRO A 521 -3.76 -18.57 6.76
CA PRO A 521 -2.45 -18.91 6.22
C PRO A 521 -2.05 -17.92 5.11
N ILE A 522 -0.77 -17.85 4.74
CA ILE A 522 -0.31 -17.03 3.62
C ILE A 522 -0.97 -17.52 2.31
N GLU A 523 -0.97 -18.84 2.07
CA GLU A 523 -1.68 -19.47 0.97
C GLU A 523 -3.09 -19.83 1.46
N VAL A 524 -4.06 -19.00 1.09
CA VAL A 524 -5.44 -19.10 1.58
C VAL A 524 -6.38 -19.42 0.41
N PRO A 525 -7.20 -20.51 0.49
CA PRO A 525 -8.14 -20.84 -0.57
C PRO A 525 -9.16 -19.72 -0.78
N CYS A 526 -9.16 -19.10 -1.96
CA CYS A 526 -10.15 -18.13 -2.41
C CYS A 526 -11.11 -18.80 -3.40
N LYS A 527 -12.35 -18.98 -2.99
CA LYS A 527 -13.38 -19.67 -3.80
C LYS A 527 -14.26 -18.70 -4.58
N HIS A 528 -14.50 -17.52 -4.00
CA HIS A 528 -15.36 -16.51 -4.57
C HIS A 528 -14.66 -15.15 -4.65
N PRO A 529 -14.91 -14.32 -5.69
CA PRO A 529 -14.32 -12.97 -5.82
C PRO A 529 -14.47 -12.08 -4.58
N HIS A 530 -15.60 -12.13 -3.88
CA HIS A 530 -15.84 -11.36 -2.65
C HIS A 530 -14.92 -11.69 -1.48
N GLU A 531 -14.24 -12.86 -1.50
CA GLU A 531 -13.27 -13.24 -0.46
C GLU A 531 -11.91 -12.57 -0.67
N ILE A 532 -11.59 -12.14 -1.90
CA ILE A 532 -10.25 -11.70 -2.30
C ILE A 532 -9.84 -10.42 -1.56
N HIS A 533 -10.74 -9.44 -1.42
CA HIS A 533 -10.41 -8.18 -0.73
C HIS A 533 -9.98 -8.36 0.73
N GLN A 534 -10.37 -9.47 1.37
CA GLN A 534 -10.06 -9.75 2.78
C GLN A 534 -8.66 -10.34 3.00
N ILE A 535 -7.93 -10.68 1.91
CA ILE A 535 -6.56 -11.22 2.00
C ILE A 535 -5.49 -10.21 1.59
N PHE A 536 -5.86 -9.00 1.18
CA PHE A 536 -4.95 -7.85 1.03
C PHE A 536 -4.63 -7.27 2.41
N ASP A 537 -3.92 -8.04 3.24
CA ASP A 537 -3.67 -7.70 4.63
C ASP A 537 -2.21 -7.98 5.06
N ALA A 538 -1.93 -7.80 6.35
CA ALA A 538 -0.59 -7.98 6.90
C ALA A 538 -0.03 -9.42 6.75
N ILE A 539 -0.86 -10.42 6.46
CA ILE A 539 -0.40 -11.78 6.21
C ILE A 539 0.21 -11.89 4.82
N SER A 540 -0.51 -11.50 3.77
CA SER A 540 -0.03 -11.57 2.39
C SER A 540 1.21 -10.69 2.18
N TYR A 541 1.20 -9.46 2.72
CA TYR A 541 2.29 -8.49 2.57
C TYR A 541 3.46 -8.77 3.52
N TYR A 542 3.23 -8.67 4.82
CA TYR A 542 4.32 -8.58 5.80
C TYR A 542 4.76 -9.94 6.34
N LYS A 543 3.85 -10.89 6.62
CA LYS A 543 4.25 -12.26 6.94
C LYS A 543 4.91 -12.89 5.71
N GLY A 544 4.35 -12.69 4.51
CA GLY A 544 4.94 -13.13 3.24
C GLY A 544 6.38 -12.64 3.08
N ALA A 545 6.60 -11.32 3.16
CA ALA A 545 7.93 -10.71 3.06
C ALA A 545 8.89 -11.16 4.16
N SER A 546 8.39 -11.35 5.40
CA SER A 546 9.21 -11.81 6.53
C SER A 546 9.66 -13.25 6.37
N CYS A 547 8.80 -14.14 5.84
CA CYS A 547 9.14 -15.51 5.50
C CYS A 547 10.17 -15.57 4.36
N ILE A 548 10.05 -14.71 3.35
CA ILE A 548 11.05 -14.55 2.27
C ILE A 548 12.38 -14.06 2.86
N ARG A 549 12.36 -13.07 3.77
CA ARG A 549 13.57 -12.57 4.46
C ARG A 549 14.25 -13.67 5.27
N MET A 550 13.49 -14.45 6.02
CA MET A 550 13.99 -15.60 6.77
C MET A 550 14.63 -16.63 5.85
N LEU A 551 13.95 -17.02 4.77
CA LEU A 551 14.44 -17.99 3.80
C LEU A 551 15.71 -17.48 3.08
N SER A 552 15.74 -16.21 2.64
CA SER A 552 16.89 -15.62 1.99
C SER A 552 18.12 -15.53 2.91
N SER A 553 17.90 -15.28 4.21
CA SER A 553 18.95 -15.33 5.23
C SER A 553 19.47 -16.75 5.47
N TYR A 554 18.59 -17.74 5.46
CA TYR A 554 18.95 -19.16 5.66
C TYR A 554 19.74 -19.73 4.49
N LEU A 555 19.30 -19.49 3.24
CA LEU A 555 19.97 -19.98 2.04
C LEU A 555 21.24 -19.19 1.69
N GLY A 556 21.34 -17.95 2.17
CA GLY A 556 22.27 -16.94 1.70
C GLY A 556 21.72 -16.19 0.48
N LEU A 557 21.88 -14.85 0.48
CA LEU A 557 21.23 -13.96 -0.47
C LEU A 557 21.58 -14.29 -1.94
N ASP A 558 22.84 -14.60 -2.24
CA ASP A 558 23.27 -14.89 -3.63
C ASP A 558 22.62 -16.17 -4.19
N VAL A 559 22.53 -17.21 -3.37
CA VAL A 559 21.88 -18.48 -3.76
C VAL A 559 20.37 -18.29 -3.92
N PHE A 560 19.77 -17.55 -3.01
CA PHE A 560 18.36 -17.20 -3.09
C PHE A 560 18.04 -16.41 -4.38
N LEU A 561 18.83 -15.38 -4.70
CA LEU A 561 18.66 -14.59 -5.91
C LEU A 561 18.89 -15.39 -7.19
N GLU A 562 19.79 -16.37 -7.18
CA GLU A 562 19.92 -17.26 -8.34
C GLU A 562 18.67 -18.11 -8.56
N GLY A 563 18.07 -18.65 -7.50
CA GLY A 563 16.77 -19.34 -7.59
C GLY A 563 15.65 -18.43 -8.13
N ILE A 564 15.64 -17.15 -7.71
CA ILE A 564 14.70 -16.15 -8.24
C ILE A 564 14.94 -15.90 -9.74
N ARG A 565 16.17 -15.82 -10.20
CA ARG A 565 16.48 -15.67 -11.63
C ARG A 565 16.02 -16.88 -12.45
N ILE A 566 16.18 -18.10 -11.94
CA ILE A 566 15.66 -19.33 -12.56
C ILE A 566 14.14 -19.23 -12.66
N TYR A 567 13.46 -18.90 -11.56
CA TYR A 567 12.00 -18.78 -11.50
C TYR A 567 11.46 -17.77 -12.51
N ILE A 568 11.98 -16.53 -12.53
CA ILE A 568 11.50 -15.47 -13.44
C ILE A 568 11.75 -15.87 -14.91
N LYS A 569 12.92 -16.39 -15.27
CA LYS A 569 13.23 -16.79 -16.65
C LYS A 569 12.34 -17.93 -17.14
N LYS A 570 12.06 -18.93 -16.30
CA LYS A 570 11.25 -20.10 -16.63
C LYS A 570 9.77 -19.76 -16.83
N HIS A 571 9.28 -18.80 -16.05
CA HIS A 571 7.86 -18.47 -15.97
C HIS A 571 7.49 -17.10 -16.55
N ALA A 572 8.40 -16.40 -17.24
CA ALA A 572 8.12 -15.13 -17.90
C ALA A 572 6.87 -15.22 -18.79
N TYR A 573 5.95 -14.29 -18.64
CA TYR A 573 4.64 -14.19 -19.31
C TYR A 573 3.65 -15.32 -18.97
N LYS A 574 3.94 -16.13 -17.96
CA LYS A 574 3.10 -17.25 -17.52
C LYS A 574 2.55 -17.01 -16.11
N ASN A 575 1.77 -17.99 -15.64
CA ASN A 575 1.23 -18.02 -14.29
C ASN A 575 1.95 -19.12 -13.49
N THR A 576 1.97 -18.95 -12.17
CA THR A 576 2.71 -19.81 -11.24
C THR A 576 1.98 -20.06 -9.94
N SER A 577 2.31 -21.17 -9.31
CA SER A 577 1.96 -21.54 -7.95
C SER A 577 3.16 -21.37 -7.00
N THR A 578 2.93 -21.54 -5.71
CA THR A 578 3.96 -21.61 -4.68
C THR A 578 4.99 -22.72 -4.95
N GLU A 579 4.54 -23.86 -5.46
CA GLU A 579 5.40 -25.00 -5.78
C GLU A 579 6.41 -24.72 -6.91
N ASP A 580 6.04 -23.91 -7.88
CA ASP A 580 6.96 -23.48 -8.96
C ASP A 580 8.14 -22.66 -8.41
N LEU A 581 7.86 -21.78 -7.43
CA LEU A 581 8.88 -21.03 -6.73
C LEU A 581 9.80 -21.92 -5.91
N TRP A 582 9.22 -22.88 -5.14
CA TRP A 582 10.01 -23.82 -4.34
C TRP A 582 10.90 -24.72 -5.22
N ALA A 583 10.42 -25.13 -6.39
CA ALA A 583 11.21 -25.91 -7.33
C ALA A 583 12.45 -25.14 -7.80
N ALA A 584 12.32 -23.85 -8.17
CA ALA A 584 13.44 -23.03 -8.64
C ALA A 584 14.45 -22.72 -7.52
N LEU A 585 13.98 -22.44 -6.31
CA LEU A 585 14.86 -22.20 -5.15
C LEU A 585 15.57 -23.48 -4.70
N SER A 586 14.90 -24.63 -4.78
CA SER A 586 15.51 -25.94 -4.49
C SER A 586 16.57 -26.33 -5.52
N GLU A 587 16.35 -26.00 -6.80
CA GLU A 587 17.33 -26.20 -7.88
C GLU A 587 18.62 -25.39 -7.61
N ALA A 588 18.49 -24.13 -7.21
CA ALA A 588 19.62 -23.25 -6.96
C ALA A 588 20.38 -23.62 -5.67
N SER A 589 19.68 -24.03 -4.63
CA SER A 589 20.26 -24.22 -3.29
C SER A 589 20.67 -25.65 -2.97
N GLY A 590 20.11 -26.65 -3.66
CA GLY A 590 20.23 -28.06 -3.30
C GLY A 590 19.48 -28.46 -2.03
N VAL A 591 18.65 -27.56 -1.46
CA VAL A 591 17.84 -27.80 -0.25
C VAL A 591 16.38 -28.02 -0.68
N ASN A 592 15.66 -28.92 -0.01
CA ASN A 592 14.21 -29.04 -0.21
C ASN A 592 13.48 -27.86 0.45
N VAL A 593 13.33 -26.75 -0.32
CA VAL A 593 12.74 -25.50 0.18
C VAL A 593 11.26 -25.68 0.54
N GLY A 594 10.51 -26.47 -0.23
CA GLY A 594 9.10 -26.75 0.10
C GLY A 594 8.94 -27.41 1.46
N GLN A 595 9.79 -28.38 1.82
CA GLN A 595 9.74 -29.01 3.14
C GLN A 595 10.02 -28.00 4.27
N PHE A 596 10.95 -27.07 4.06
CA PHE A 596 11.25 -26.02 5.02
C PHE A 596 10.10 -25.02 5.17
N MET A 597 9.48 -24.59 4.06
CA MET A 597 8.57 -23.46 4.01
C MET A 597 7.09 -23.81 4.19
N ASN A 598 6.67 -25.05 3.92
CA ASN A 598 5.24 -25.39 3.91
C ASN A 598 4.49 -25.05 5.22
N ALA A 599 5.13 -25.25 6.38
CA ALA A 599 4.54 -24.90 7.66
C ALA A 599 4.33 -23.39 7.82
N TRP A 600 5.22 -22.58 7.26
CA TRP A 600 5.13 -21.11 7.31
C TRP A 600 4.04 -20.53 6.40
N ILE A 601 3.79 -21.18 5.26
CA ILE A 601 2.89 -20.70 4.21
C ILE A 601 1.47 -21.23 4.35
N LYS A 602 1.32 -22.53 4.74
CA LYS A 602 0.04 -23.25 4.71
C LYS A 602 -0.64 -23.38 6.08
N GLN A 603 -0.02 -22.87 7.15
CA GLN A 603 -0.57 -22.92 8.50
C GLN A 603 -0.81 -21.51 9.05
N VAL A 604 -1.88 -21.37 9.84
CA VAL A 604 -2.17 -20.19 10.64
C VAL A 604 -1.24 -20.12 11.85
N GLY A 605 -0.73 -18.94 12.14
CA GLY A 605 0.10 -18.71 13.31
C GLY A 605 1.59 -18.89 13.05
N TYR A 606 2.34 -18.71 14.11
CA TYR A 606 3.79 -18.80 14.15
C TYR A 606 4.25 -19.28 15.55
N PRO A 607 5.51 -19.72 15.71
CA PRO A 607 5.97 -20.24 16.99
C PRO A 607 6.40 -19.15 17.97
N VAL A 608 6.17 -19.40 19.26
CA VAL A 608 7.01 -18.89 20.35
C VAL A 608 8.05 -19.96 20.69
N VAL A 609 9.29 -19.51 20.89
CA VAL A 609 10.42 -20.36 21.27
C VAL A 609 10.78 -20.03 22.73
N ASP A 610 10.45 -20.94 23.62
CA ASP A 610 10.84 -20.87 25.03
C ASP A 610 12.30 -21.33 25.18
N VAL A 611 13.08 -20.54 25.93
CA VAL A 611 14.50 -20.82 26.21
C VAL A 611 14.66 -21.25 27.67
N GLU A 612 15.20 -22.45 27.89
CA GLU A 612 15.54 -22.97 29.21
C GLU A 612 17.07 -23.05 29.34
N GLU A 613 17.59 -22.52 30.46
CA GLU A 613 19.03 -22.53 30.78
C GLU A 613 19.34 -23.59 31.82
N ASP A 614 20.32 -24.44 31.55
CA ASP A 614 20.99 -25.25 32.54
C ASP A 614 22.44 -24.73 32.73
N ALA A 615 22.64 -23.93 33.77
CA ALA A 615 23.93 -23.29 34.05
C ALA A 615 25.03 -24.30 34.41
N ASP A 616 24.67 -25.42 35.07
CA ASP A 616 25.61 -26.45 35.47
C ASP A 616 26.09 -27.27 34.27
N ALA A 617 25.16 -27.61 33.38
CA ALA A 617 25.45 -28.34 32.12
C ALA A 617 26.01 -27.43 31.03
N SER A 618 25.90 -26.12 31.15
CA SER A 618 26.19 -25.13 30.09
C SER A 618 25.42 -25.40 28.80
N THR A 619 24.11 -25.68 28.96
CA THR A 619 23.21 -25.98 27.82
C THR A 619 22.02 -25.03 27.80
N LEU A 620 21.52 -24.81 26.55
CA LEU A 620 20.24 -24.17 26.28
C LEU A 620 19.30 -25.17 25.64
N THR A 621 18.11 -25.32 26.18
CA THR A 621 17.04 -26.09 25.58
C THR A 621 15.99 -25.14 25.02
N PHE A 622 15.65 -25.34 23.74
CA PHE A 622 14.64 -24.56 23.01
C PHE A 622 13.41 -25.42 22.79
N LYS A 623 12.23 -24.88 23.14
CA LYS A 623 10.94 -25.56 22.92
C LYS A 623 10.05 -24.66 22.05
N GLN A 624 9.34 -25.23 21.07
CA GLN A 624 8.38 -24.48 20.28
C GLN A 624 6.95 -24.81 20.65
N SER A 625 6.13 -23.77 20.71
CA SER A 625 4.68 -23.86 20.73
C SER A 625 4.08 -22.78 19.84
N ARG A 626 2.80 -22.92 19.45
CA ARG A 626 2.12 -21.86 18.69
C ARG A 626 1.94 -20.64 19.59
N TYR A 627 2.31 -19.45 19.08
CA TYR A 627 1.98 -18.20 19.76
C TYR A 627 0.50 -17.86 19.57
N LEU A 628 -0.19 -17.42 20.65
CA LEU A 628 -1.53 -16.89 20.60
C LEU A 628 -1.64 -15.65 21.49
N SER A 629 -2.14 -14.55 20.95
CA SER A 629 -2.15 -13.25 21.66
C SER A 629 -3.05 -13.22 22.88
N SER A 630 -4.07 -14.09 22.94
CA SER A 630 -4.96 -14.25 24.12
C SER A 630 -4.37 -15.09 25.25
N GLY A 631 -3.26 -15.82 24.99
CA GLY A 631 -2.54 -16.63 25.97
C GLY A 631 -3.23 -17.92 26.43
N ASP A 632 -4.39 -18.25 25.89
CA ASP A 632 -5.21 -19.41 26.28
C ASP A 632 -5.17 -20.54 25.25
N LEU A 633 -3.96 -20.82 24.73
CA LEU A 633 -3.71 -21.87 23.76
C LEU A 633 -4.09 -23.25 24.33
N SER A 634 -5.02 -23.95 23.68
CA SER A 634 -5.37 -25.33 24.06
C SER A 634 -4.39 -26.35 23.47
N ALA A 635 -4.36 -27.56 24.05
CA ALA A 635 -3.51 -28.64 23.55
C ALA A 635 -3.84 -29.00 22.08
N ASP A 636 -5.13 -28.97 21.72
CA ASP A 636 -5.60 -29.28 20.36
C ASP A 636 -5.19 -28.19 19.35
N GLU A 637 -4.99 -26.95 19.79
CA GLU A 637 -4.50 -25.86 18.95
C GLU A 637 -2.97 -25.83 18.83
N ASN A 638 -2.23 -26.54 19.70
CA ASN A 638 -0.77 -26.58 19.73
C ASN A 638 -0.19 -27.78 18.97
N THR A 639 -0.77 -28.15 17.86
CA THR A 639 -0.33 -29.29 17.03
C THR A 639 0.63 -28.91 15.92
N SER A 640 0.65 -27.64 15.54
CA SER A 640 1.54 -27.10 14.50
C SER A 640 3.00 -27.14 14.92
N ARG A 641 3.90 -27.48 13.98
CA ARG A 641 5.36 -27.43 14.16
C ARG A 641 6.00 -26.76 12.96
N TRP A 642 7.02 -25.97 13.25
CA TRP A 642 7.80 -25.23 12.25
C TRP A 642 9.25 -25.68 12.24
N THR A 643 9.89 -25.58 11.11
CA THR A 643 11.35 -25.68 10.99
C THR A 643 11.93 -24.29 11.23
N ILE A 644 12.56 -24.07 12.40
CA ILE A 644 12.95 -22.73 12.88
C ILE A 644 14.47 -22.58 12.83
N PRO A 645 15.02 -21.64 12.03
CA PRO A 645 16.43 -21.26 12.15
C PRO A 645 16.59 -20.36 13.36
N LEU A 646 17.15 -20.88 14.46
CA LEU A 646 17.21 -20.21 15.76
C LEU A 646 18.10 -18.95 15.79
N GLY A 647 19.09 -18.84 14.90
CA GLY A 647 19.96 -17.66 14.82
C GLY A 647 20.63 -17.33 16.14
N ILE A 648 21.27 -18.32 16.80
CA ILE A 648 21.91 -18.15 18.09
C ILE A 648 23.27 -17.47 17.91
N GLU A 649 23.56 -16.43 18.67
CA GLU A 649 24.87 -15.76 18.74
C GLU A 649 25.33 -15.62 20.20
N PRO A 650 26.62 -15.99 20.50
CA PRO A 650 27.55 -16.72 19.64
C PRO A 650 27.03 -18.11 19.27
N ALA A 651 27.52 -18.66 18.16
CA ALA A 651 27.08 -19.98 17.68
C ALA A 651 27.36 -21.08 18.73
N PRO A 652 26.46 -22.08 18.88
CA PRO A 652 26.66 -23.19 19.79
C PRO A 652 27.94 -24.00 19.44
N THR A 653 28.61 -24.49 20.46
CA THR A 653 29.90 -25.22 20.33
C THR A 653 29.75 -26.61 19.72
N ASP A 654 28.56 -27.19 19.79
CA ASP A 654 28.22 -28.52 19.29
C ASP A 654 27.39 -28.52 18.01
N SER A 655 27.11 -27.33 17.45
CA SER A 655 26.40 -27.20 16.20
C SER A 655 27.29 -27.56 15.01
N LYS A 656 26.90 -28.60 14.25
CA LYS A 656 27.59 -29.03 13.01
C LYS A 656 27.28 -28.17 11.81
N THR A 657 26.27 -27.30 11.89
CA THR A 657 25.79 -26.42 10.83
C THR A 657 25.97 -24.98 11.22
N LYS A 658 26.13 -24.09 10.23
CA LYS A 658 26.18 -22.62 10.44
C LYS A 658 24.91 -22.06 11.11
N SER A 659 23.83 -22.81 11.17
CA SER A 659 22.55 -22.44 11.79
C SER A 659 22.07 -23.54 12.69
N ALA A 660 21.87 -23.24 13.98
CA ALA A 660 21.15 -24.11 14.89
C ALA A 660 19.67 -24.14 14.45
N MET A 661 19.11 -25.35 14.30
CA MET A 661 17.73 -25.56 13.83
C MET A 661 16.89 -26.24 14.90
N LEU A 662 15.63 -25.76 15.05
CA LEU A 662 14.60 -26.44 15.85
C LEU A 662 13.57 -27.02 14.88
N THR A 663 13.58 -28.33 14.68
CA THR A 663 12.69 -29.07 13.75
C THR A 663 11.61 -29.86 14.47
N ASP A 664 11.90 -30.26 15.70
CA ASP A 664 11.01 -31.05 16.57
C ASP A 664 10.40 -30.15 17.66
N GLU A 665 9.70 -30.71 18.62
CA GLU A 665 9.14 -29.98 19.76
C GLU A 665 10.23 -29.27 20.58
N SER A 666 11.41 -29.87 20.71
CA SER A 666 12.53 -29.31 21.45
C SER A 666 13.90 -29.74 20.89
N VAL A 667 14.90 -28.90 21.15
CA VAL A 667 16.33 -29.18 20.86
C VAL A 667 17.19 -28.55 21.94
N THR A 668 18.34 -29.21 22.24
CA THR A 668 19.31 -28.73 23.23
C THR A 668 20.68 -28.53 22.57
N PHE A 669 21.29 -27.36 22.83
CA PHE A 669 22.64 -27.02 22.36
C PHE A 669 23.55 -26.66 23.55
N LYS A 670 24.88 -26.89 23.37
CA LYS A 670 25.92 -26.47 24.32
C LYS A 670 26.44 -25.08 23.97
N LEU A 671 26.55 -24.22 24.97
CA LEU A 671 27.22 -22.93 24.86
C LEU A 671 28.55 -22.92 25.62
N GLU A 672 29.39 -21.93 25.34
CA GLU A 672 30.54 -21.63 26.20
C GLU A 672 30.05 -21.17 27.57
N LYS A 673 30.71 -21.73 28.63
CA LYS A 673 30.28 -21.48 30.02
C LYS A 673 30.33 -19.99 30.37
N GLY A 674 29.24 -19.44 30.84
CA GLY A 674 29.12 -18.04 31.32
C GLY A 674 28.98 -16.99 30.25
N GLY A 675 28.74 -17.38 28.98
CA GLY A 675 28.58 -16.45 27.83
C GLY A 675 27.24 -15.73 27.82
N HIS A 676 27.25 -14.46 27.41
CA HIS A 676 26.05 -13.77 26.96
C HIS A 676 25.64 -14.38 25.62
N TYR A 677 24.34 -14.53 25.39
CA TYR A 677 23.80 -15.05 24.13
C TYR A 677 22.54 -14.29 23.74
N LYS A 678 22.24 -14.34 22.46
CA LYS A 678 20.96 -13.93 21.91
C LYS A 678 20.42 -14.98 20.94
N VAL A 679 19.12 -15.00 20.76
CA VAL A 679 18.37 -15.86 19.83
C VAL A 679 17.71 -14.97 18.81
N ASN A 680 17.42 -15.48 17.61
CA ASN A 680 16.85 -14.73 16.49
C ASN A 680 17.73 -13.52 16.10
N SER A 681 19.05 -13.76 15.95
CA SER A 681 20.02 -12.71 15.60
C SER A 681 19.57 -11.87 14.43
N LYS A 682 19.65 -10.52 14.56
CA LYS A 682 19.16 -9.52 13.61
C LYS A 682 17.66 -9.64 13.34
N TYR A 683 16.94 -10.35 14.19
CA TYR A 683 15.51 -10.59 14.11
C TYR A 683 15.04 -11.08 12.73
N ASN A 684 15.77 -12.08 12.19
CA ASN A 684 15.54 -12.61 10.84
C ASN A 684 14.41 -13.64 10.76
N GLY A 685 14.15 -14.38 11.85
CA GLY A 685 13.14 -15.45 11.91
C GLY A 685 11.76 -14.91 12.31
N PHE A 686 10.71 -15.41 11.68
CA PHE A 686 9.32 -15.02 11.97
C PHE A 686 8.77 -15.76 13.21
N PHE A 687 9.36 -15.51 14.40
CA PHE A 687 8.97 -16.12 15.66
C PHE A 687 9.25 -15.20 16.85
N ARG A 688 8.66 -15.49 18.01
CA ARG A 688 8.93 -14.82 19.29
C ARG A 688 9.89 -15.64 20.13
N THR A 689 10.75 -14.98 20.91
CA THR A 689 11.66 -15.62 21.86
C THR A 689 11.28 -15.30 23.29
N ALA A 690 10.94 -16.30 24.06
CA ALA A 690 10.66 -16.18 25.50
C ALA A 690 11.91 -16.55 26.31
N TYR A 691 12.63 -15.52 26.80
CA TYR A 691 13.81 -15.70 27.64
C TYR A 691 13.40 -15.90 29.11
N PRO A 692 14.14 -16.72 29.89
CA PRO A 692 13.94 -16.81 31.33
C PRO A 692 14.31 -15.48 32.03
N ALA A 693 13.70 -15.19 33.18
CA ALA A 693 13.88 -13.91 33.86
C ALA A 693 15.36 -13.58 34.18
N ALA A 694 16.16 -14.58 34.51
CA ALA A 694 17.61 -14.37 34.73
C ALA A 694 18.36 -13.92 33.49
N ALA A 695 18.00 -14.46 32.29
CA ALA A 695 18.56 -14.02 31.02
C ALA A 695 18.12 -12.59 30.69
N LEU A 696 16.85 -12.24 30.89
CA LEU A 696 16.34 -10.88 30.66
C LEU A 696 17.08 -9.84 31.53
N THR A 697 17.39 -10.18 32.79
CA THR A 697 18.20 -9.31 33.67
C THR A 697 19.60 -9.06 33.09
N ARG A 698 20.28 -10.10 32.59
CA ARG A 698 21.59 -9.97 31.94
C ARG A 698 21.52 -9.19 30.64
N ILE A 699 20.51 -9.45 29.81
CA ILE A 699 20.24 -8.71 28.56
C ILE A 699 20.04 -7.21 28.85
N SER A 700 19.23 -6.87 29.86
CA SER A 700 19.04 -5.47 30.29
C SER A 700 20.36 -4.80 30.72
N GLN A 701 21.24 -5.53 31.40
CA GLN A 701 22.58 -5.02 31.76
C GLN A 701 23.47 -4.83 30.54
N SER A 702 23.45 -5.77 29.58
CA SER A 702 24.18 -5.65 28.32
C SER A 702 23.72 -4.44 27.49
N ILE A 703 22.39 -4.20 27.41
CA ILE A 703 21.83 -3.02 26.72
C ILE A 703 22.31 -1.73 27.39
N LYS A 704 22.25 -1.63 28.74
CA LYS A 704 22.80 -0.47 29.48
C LYS A 704 24.29 -0.25 29.23
N ALA A 705 25.04 -1.35 29.09
CA ALA A 705 26.47 -1.31 28.80
C ALA A 705 26.78 -1.03 27.31
N LYS A 706 25.77 -0.90 26.43
CA LYS A 706 25.89 -0.78 24.98
C LYS A 706 26.72 -1.91 24.35
N ASP A 707 26.47 -3.16 24.82
CA ASP A 707 27.12 -4.36 24.30
C ASP A 707 26.83 -4.53 22.80
N PRO A 708 27.86 -4.60 21.95
CA PRO A 708 27.68 -4.71 20.50
C PRO A 708 27.02 -6.02 20.03
N LEU A 709 26.88 -7.01 20.93
CA LEU A 709 26.11 -8.22 20.65
C LEU A 709 24.65 -7.89 20.27
N PHE A 710 24.05 -6.86 20.89
CA PHE A 710 22.66 -6.45 20.66
C PHE A 710 22.61 -5.28 19.67
N THR A 711 22.48 -5.56 18.37
CA THR A 711 22.31 -4.55 17.32
C THR A 711 20.96 -3.79 17.48
N SER A 712 20.72 -2.74 16.68
CA SER A 712 19.41 -2.06 16.64
C SER A 712 18.25 -3.03 16.34
N ASP A 713 18.46 -3.95 15.38
CA ASP A 713 17.46 -4.98 15.03
C ASP A 713 17.10 -5.88 16.21
N ASP A 714 18.13 -6.32 16.96
CA ASP A 714 17.96 -7.19 18.12
C ASP A 714 17.20 -6.47 19.25
N ARG A 715 17.53 -5.19 19.50
CA ARG A 715 16.85 -4.37 20.53
C ARG A 715 15.40 -4.09 20.18
N VAL A 716 15.10 -3.79 18.91
CA VAL A 716 13.72 -3.64 18.40
C VAL A 716 12.95 -4.94 18.55
N GLY A 717 13.53 -6.07 18.12
CA GLY A 717 12.91 -7.37 18.23
C GLY A 717 12.62 -7.78 19.68
N LEU A 718 13.57 -7.56 20.59
CA LEU A 718 13.39 -7.85 22.01
C LEU A 718 12.25 -7.06 22.64
N LEU A 719 12.16 -5.74 22.37
CA LEU A 719 11.05 -4.90 22.85
C LEU A 719 9.70 -5.37 22.31
N ALA A 720 9.68 -5.77 21.04
CA ALA A 720 8.48 -6.30 20.41
C ALA A 720 8.06 -7.65 20.98
N ASP A 721 9.01 -8.56 21.22
CA ASP A 721 8.76 -9.87 21.84
C ASP A 721 8.21 -9.71 23.25
N LEU A 722 8.86 -8.91 24.10
CA LEU A 722 8.38 -8.71 25.47
C LEU A 722 6.98 -8.08 25.51
N GLY A 723 6.69 -7.13 24.61
CA GLY A 723 5.36 -6.56 24.51
C GLY A 723 4.27 -7.59 24.14
N ALA A 724 4.56 -8.48 23.20
CA ALA A 724 3.65 -9.54 22.80
C ALA A 724 3.51 -10.64 23.87
N LEU A 725 4.63 -11.05 24.47
CA LEU A 725 4.68 -12.07 25.52
C LEU A 725 4.02 -11.61 26.84
N SER A 726 4.09 -10.29 27.15
CA SER A 726 3.30 -9.70 28.24
C SER A 726 1.81 -9.80 27.98
N LYS A 727 1.39 -9.42 26.78
CA LYS A 727 -0.03 -9.49 26.37
C LYS A 727 -0.57 -10.91 26.49
N SER A 728 0.17 -11.90 26.00
CA SER A 728 -0.24 -13.31 26.06
C SER A 728 -0.03 -14.00 27.43
N GLY A 729 0.68 -13.36 28.38
CA GLY A 729 0.91 -13.90 29.73
C GLY A 729 2.06 -14.89 29.83
N HIS A 730 2.92 -15.00 28.84
CA HIS A 730 4.17 -15.77 28.97
C HIS A 730 5.15 -15.12 29.94
N ILE A 731 5.12 -13.78 30.05
CA ILE A 731 5.88 -13.01 31.02
C ILE A 731 4.97 -11.98 31.68
N LYS A 732 5.38 -11.45 32.85
CA LYS A 732 4.70 -10.33 33.49
C LYS A 732 4.94 -9.02 32.79
N THR A 733 3.96 -8.11 32.81
CA THR A 733 4.10 -6.77 32.20
C THR A 733 5.17 -5.92 32.91
N SER A 734 5.39 -6.13 34.20
CA SER A 734 6.49 -5.51 34.96
C SER A 734 7.88 -5.80 34.34
N SER A 735 8.09 -6.97 33.75
CA SER A 735 9.35 -7.32 33.07
C SER A 735 9.60 -6.46 31.81
N LEU A 736 8.54 -6.12 31.06
CA LEU A 736 8.62 -5.18 29.96
C LEU A 736 8.96 -3.77 30.46
N LEU A 737 8.31 -3.31 31.54
CA LEU A 737 8.58 -2.00 32.13
C LEU A 737 10.02 -1.89 32.63
N GLU A 738 10.55 -2.93 33.25
CA GLU A 738 11.96 -3.00 33.70
C GLU A 738 12.96 -2.94 32.53
N LEU A 739 12.64 -3.62 31.42
CA LEU A 739 13.48 -3.54 30.23
C LEU A 739 13.43 -2.12 29.62
N LEU A 740 12.25 -1.48 29.53
CA LEU A 740 12.12 -0.12 28.99
C LEU A 740 13.00 0.90 29.74
N GLU A 741 13.16 0.77 31.06
CA GLU A 741 14.09 1.61 31.83
C GLU A 741 15.58 1.42 31.46
N SER A 742 15.91 0.33 30.74
CA SER A 742 17.28 0.08 30.32
C SER A 742 17.73 0.91 29.11
N PHE A 743 16.79 1.62 28.45
CA PHE A 743 17.03 2.39 27.24
C PHE A 743 17.19 3.91 27.47
N GLU A 744 17.48 4.38 28.68
CA GLU A 744 17.64 5.82 28.99
C GLU A 744 18.69 6.53 28.12
N ASP A 745 19.76 5.83 27.69
CA ASP A 745 20.85 6.33 26.87
C ASP A 745 20.81 5.87 25.41
N GLU A 746 19.64 5.43 24.93
CA GLU A 746 19.44 5.01 23.55
C GLU A 746 19.62 6.20 22.57
N ASP A 747 20.19 5.91 21.40
CA ASP A 747 20.45 6.92 20.37
C ASP A 747 19.93 6.55 18.96
N GLN A 748 19.46 5.29 18.79
CA GLN A 748 18.94 4.85 17.50
C GLN A 748 17.46 5.14 17.36
N TYR A 749 17.10 5.83 16.28
CA TYR A 749 15.72 6.22 15.98
C TYR A 749 14.73 5.04 16.00
N VAL A 750 15.10 3.94 15.33
CA VAL A 750 14.22 2.76 15.20
C VAL A 750 13.94 2.07 16.53
N VAL A 751 14.91 2.08 17.47
CA VAL A 751 14.71 1.56 18.83
C VAL A 751 13.74 2.45 19.60
N TRP A 752 13.84 3.78 19.46
CA TRP A 752 12.89 4.72 20.03
C TRP A 752 11.47 4.57 19.45
N VAL A 753 11.33 4.20 18.17
CA VAL A 753 10.03 3.83 17.58
C VAL A 753 9.43 2.62 18.32
N ALA A 754 10.23 1.58 18.56
CA ALA A 754 9.78 0.41 19.31
C ALA A 754 9.43 0.73 20.77
N ILE A 755 10.20 1.59 21.45
CA ILE A 755 9.90 2.05 22.82
C ILE A 755 8.57 2.80 22.85
N ALA A 756 8.39 3.79 21.97
CA ALA A 756 7.17 4.59 21.88
C ALA A 756 5.94 3.71 21.62
N GLU A 757 6.06 2.76 20.71
CA GLU A 757 4.96 1.82 20.41
C GLU A 757 4.56 0.99 21.63
N ARG A 758 5.53 0.41 22.38
CA ARG A 758 5.23 -0.38 23.58
C ARG A 758 4.52 0.45 24.65
N VAL A 759 5.01 1.66 24.91
CA VAL A 759 4.43 2.59 25.88
C VAL A 759 3.02 3.03 25.45
N ASN A 760 2.82 3.35 24.18
CA ASN A 760 1.52 3.75 23.65
C ASN A 760 0.49 2.60 23.69
N VAL A 761 0.92 1.35 23.46
CA VAL A 761 0.06 0.16 23.61
C VAL A 761 -0.37 0.00 25.07
N LEU A 762 0.55 0.14 26.04
CA LEU A 762 0.20 0.10 27.47
C LEU A 762 -0.82 1.19 27.82
N SER A 763 -0.61 2.43 27.40
CA SER A 763 -1.56 3.53 27.62
C SER A 763 -2.93 3.26 26.98
N SER A 764 -2.91 2.67 25.79
CA SER A 764 -4.12 2.34 25.03
C SER A 764 -4.95 1.22 25.68
N VAL A 765 -4.29 0.19 26.24
CA VAL A 765 -4.96 -0.98 26.81
C VAL A 765 -5.41 -0.74 28.25
N PHE A 766 -4.57 -0.12 29.08
CA PHE A 766 -4.85 0.14 30.49
C PHE A 766 -5.61 1.45 30.75
N TYR A 767 -6.24 2.06 29.72
CA TYR A 767 -6.86 3.39 29.76
C TYR A 767 -8.03 3.51 30.76
N GLN A 768 -8.66 2.40 31.15
CA GLN A 768 -9.77 2.37 32.11
C GLN A 768 -9.31 2.19 33.57
N GLN A 769 -8.00 2.06 33.81
CA GLN A 769 -7.47 1.99 35.15
C GLN A 769 -7.66 3.32 35.92
N PRO A 770 -7.70 3.32 37.26
CA PRO A 770 -7.91 4.52 38.07
C PRO A 770 -6.93 5.66 37.72
N GLU A 771 -7.32 6.89 38.05
CA GLU A 771 -6.57 8.10 37.68
C GLU A 771 -5.13 8.10 38.23
N ASP A 772 -4.91 7.63 39.46
CA ASP A 772 -3.56 7.50 40.06
C ASP A 772 -2.64 6.59 39.22
N PHE A 773 -3.20 5.50 38.65
CA PHE A 773 -2.50 4.64 37.74
C PHE A 773 -2.14 5.36 36.42
N GLN A 774 -3.09 6.14 35.86
CA GLN A 774 -2.86 6.92 34.65
C GLN A 774 -1.77 7.99 34.87
N GLN A 775 -1.78 8.64 36.02
CA GLN A 775 -0.75 9.62 36.39
C GLN A 775 0.62 8.96 36.58
N ALA A 776 0.67 7.74 37.16
CA ALA A 776 1.91 6.98 37.29
C ALA A 776 2.49 6.60 35.91
N LEU A 777 1.63 6.13 35.00
CA LEU A 777 2.03 5.81 33.62
C LEU A 777 2.54 7.05 32.89
N GLN A 778 1.90 8.20 33.02
CA GLN A 778 2.38 9.46 32.44
C GLN A 778 3.71 9.91 33.03
N LYS A 779 3.93 9.75 34.35
CA LYS A 779 5.23 10.02 34.97
C LYS A 779 6.33 9.14 34.41
N PHE A 780 6.03 7.85 34.20
CA PHE A 780 6.93 6.92 33.56
C PHE A 780 7.27 7.33 32.10
N GLN A 781 6.26 7.71 31.32
CA GLN A 781 6.45 8.23 29.96
C GLN A 781 7.35 9.46 29.93
N ARG A 782 7.09 10.45 30.79
CA ARG A 782 7.95 11.65 30.91
C ARG A 782 9.39 11.26 31.24
N LYS A 783 9.61 10.36 32.19
CA LYS A 783 10.96 9.89 32.53
C LYS A 783 11.70 9.33 31.31
N LEU A 784 11.01 8.53 30.47
CA LEU A 784 11.64 7.94 29.28
C LEU A 784 11.99 9.01 28.24
N PHE A 785 11.05 9.91 27.88
CA PHE A 785 11.20 10.77 26.70
C PHE A 785 11.80 12.15 26.98
N SER A 786 11.59 12.73 28.16
CA SER A 786 11.98 14.14 28.44
C SER A 786 13.49 14.40 28.32
N ARG A 787 14.32 13.43 28.76
CA ARG A 787 15.79 13.57 28.64
C ARG A 787 16.25 13.63 27.18
N ALA A 788 15.71 12.75 26.31
CA ALA A 788 16.02 12.73 24.90
C ALA A 788 15.44 13.97 24.18
N ALA A 789 14.23 14.40 24.52
CA ALA A 789 13.61 15.61 24.00
C ALA A 789 14.42 16.87 24.38
N ALA A 790 14.85 16.99 25.61
CA ALA A 790 15.70 18.12 26.07
C ALA A 790 17.08 18.13 25.37
N ARG A 791 17.69 16.95 25.14
CA ARG A 791 18.98 16.82 24.45
C ARG A 791 18.90 17.26 22.99
N LEU A 792 17.85 16.87 22.28
CA LEU A 792 17.68 17.16 20.84
C LEU A 792 17.05 18.54 20.59
N GLY A 793 16.20 19.00 21.50
CA GLY A 793 15.55 20.32 21.42
C GLY A 793 14.64 20.48 20.18
N TRP A 794 14.27 21.73 19.92
CA TRP A 794 13.37 22.10 18.82
C TRP A 794 14.11 22.58 17.55
N GLU A 795 15.39 22.91 17.66
CA GLU A 795 16.18 23.43 16.54
C GLU A 795 16.93 22.33 15.81
N THR A 796 16.84 22.35 14.49
CA THR A 796 17.67 21.50 13.64
C THR A 796 19.12 21.95 13.73
N GLN A 797 20.02 21.00 13.94
CA GLN A 797 21.47 21.26 13.98
C GLN A 797 22.08 20.96 12.61
N ALA A 798 23.20 21.60 12.28
CA ALA A 798 23.92 21.34 11.03
C ALA A 798 24.47 19.90 10.92
N SER A 799 24.56 19.20 12.03
CA SER A 799 25.01 17.80 12.13
C SER A 799 23.86 16.80 12.04
N ASP A 800 22.59 17.25 11.96
CA ASP A 800 21.45 16.35 11.92
C ASP A 800 21.40 15.60 10.58
N ASP A 801 21.32 14.32 10.65
CA ASP A 801 21.02 13.43 9.54
C ASP A 801 19.51 13.10 9.48
N TYR A 802 19.14 12.25 8.54
CA TYR A 802 17.76 11.78 8.39
C TYR A 802 17.19 11.21 9.69
N ARG A 803 17.93 10.31 10.36
CA ARG A 803 17.46 9.60 11.56
C ARG A 803 17.36 10.52 12.78
N SER A 804 18.32 11.40 12.99
CA SER A 804 18.27 12.37 14.10
C SER A 804 17.14 13.38 13.96
N THR A 805 16.78 13.78 12.73
CA THR A 805 15.62 14.62 12.46
C THR A 805 14.31 13.92 12.87
N LEU A 806 14.16 12.65 12.48
CA LEU A 806 12.98 11.85 12.86
C LEU A 806 12.95 11.53 14.37
N LEU A 807 14.10 11.26 14.97
CA LEU A 807 14.20 11.02 16.41
C LEU A 807 13.76 12.26 17.21
N ARG A 808 14.20 13.47 16.82
CA ARG A 808 13.78 14.72 17.44
C ARG A 808 12.26 14.84 17.44
N LYS A 809 11.61 14.67 16.29
CA LYS A 809 10.14 14.66 16.16
C LYS A 809 9.50 13.67 17.13
N LEU A 810 9.96 12.43 17.11
CA LEU A 810 9.39 11.34 17.92
C LEU A 810 9.44 11.66 19.41
N VAL A 811 10.61 12.03 19.93
CA VAL A 811 10.76 12.24 21.38
C VAL A 811 10.10 13.52 21.86
N VAL A 812 10.09 14.59 21.05
CA VAL A 812 9.37 15.84 21.37
C VAL A 812 7.87 15.57 21.42
N THR A 813 7.32 14.85 20.44
CA THR A 813 5.89 14.48 20.44
C THR A 813 5.53 13.69 21.69
N ASN A 814 6.26 12.59 21.98
CA ASN A 814 5.92 11.72 23.12
C ASN A 814 6.13 12.39 24.47
N ALA A 815 7.18 13.21 24.63
CA ALA A 815 7.38 13.98 25.87
C ALA A 815 6.26 15.04 26.07
N GLY A 816 5.91 15.75 25.00
CA GLY A 816 4.83 16.74 25.04
C GLY A 816 3.46 16.13 25.32
N CYS A 817 3.11 15.03 24.65
CA CYS A 817 1.86 14.31 24.89
C CYS A 817 1.79 13.71 26.31
N ALA A 818 2.92 13.32 26.88
CA ALA A 818 3.01 12.89 28.27
C ALA A 818 2.94 14.05 29.29
N GLY A 819 2.86 15.31 28.83
CA GLY A 819 2.74 16.51 29.67
C GLY A 819 4.07 16.98 30.26
N ASP A 820 5.17 16.94 29.49
CA ASP A 820 6.41 17.64 29.86
C ASP A 820 6.20 19.14 29.75
N ASP A 821 6.23 19.85 30.88
CA ASP A 821 5.92 21.28 30.98
C ASP A 821 6.79 22.14 30.06
N ALA A 822 8.09 21.82 29.93
CA ALA A 822 9.01 22.59 29.11
C ALA A 822 8.69 22.42 27.62
N VAL A 823 8.41 21.19 27.20
CA VAL A 823 8.05 20.84 25.83
C VAL A 823 6.70 21.43 25.45
N VAL A 824 5.69 21.35 26.35
CA VAL A 824 4.35 21.90 26.12
C VAL A 824 4.40 23.42 25.96
N LYS A 825 5.10 24.13 26.86
CA LYS A 825 5.24 25.61 26.80
C LYS A 825 5.94 26.06 25.51
N GLU A 826 6.99 25.36 25.10
CA GLU A 826 7.72 25.72 23.87
C GLU A 826 6.88 25.40 22.63
N ALA A 827 6.11 24.30 22.60
CA ALA A 827 5.16 24.00 21.53
C ALA A 827 4.12 25.12 21.38
N GLN A 828 3.47 25.54 22.48
CA GLN A 828 2.48 26.61 22.51
C GLN A 828 3.07 27.96 22.03
N LYS A 829 4.25 28.32 22.49
CA LYS A 829 4.95 29.54 22.08
C LYS A 829 5.25 29.53 20.58
N ARG A 830 5.83 28.45 20.04
CA ARG A 830 6.16 28.31 18.61
C ARG A 830 4.92 28.32 17.74
N PHE A 831 3.88 27.62 18.17
CA PHE A 831 2.59 27.61 17.48
C PHE A 831 1.97 29.00 17.41
N ALA A 832 2.00 29.76 18.51
CA ALA A 832 1.49 31.14 18.53
C ALA A 832 2.23 32.05 17.55
N LEU A 833 3.55 31.94 17.44
CA LEU A 833 4.37 32.68 16.46
C LEU A 833 4.04 32.25 15.02
N TYR A 834 3.92 30.92 14.79
CA TYR A 834 3.63 30.36 13.47
C TYR A 834 2.27 30.85 12.92
N VAL A 835 1.20 30.75 13.73
CA VAL A 835 -0.13 31.23 13.31
C VAL A 835 -0.21 32.77 13.28
N GLY A 836 0.74 33.44 13.95
CA GLY A 836 0.95 34.91 13.86
C GLY A 836 1.68 35.38 12.61
N GLY A 837 2.09 34.44 11.73
CA GLY A 837 2.73 34.71 10.43
C GLY A 837 4.25 34.46 10.37
N ASP A 838 4.89 34.04 11.46
CA ASP A 838 6.30 33.66 11.48
C ASP A 838 6.46 32.17 11.10
N ALA A 839 6.50 31.89 9.80
CA ALA A 839 6.66 30.53 9.27
C ALA A 839 7.97 29.83 9.74
N LYS A 840 8.98 30.59 10.20
CA LYS A 840 10.25 30.01 10.68
C LYS A 840 10.17 29.52 12.13
N ALA A 841 9.11 29.91 12.87
CA ALA A 841 8.93 29.49 14.25
C ALA A 841 8.75 27.96 14.40
N LEU A 842 8.22 27.31 13.34
CA LEU A 842 8.06 25.85 13.30
C LEU A 842 8.68 25.28 12.02
N ASN A 843 9.70 24.44 12.20
CA ASN A 843 10.26 23.61 11.13
C ASN A 843 9.19 22.62 10.62
N GLN A 844 9.15 22.34 9.28
CA GLN A 844 8.16 21.42 8.66
C GLN A 844 8.11 20.05 9.34
N ASN A 845 9.25 19.52 9.78
CA ASN A 845 9.33 18.22 10.46
C ASN A 845 8.75 18.22 11.88
N LEU A 846 8.51 19.38 12.50
CA LEU A 846 7.99 19.50 13.86
C LEU A 846 6.58 20.13 13.90
N GLN A 847 6.02 20.52 12.76
CA GLN A 847 4.68 21.14 12.71
C GLN A 847 3.61 20.21 13.28
N SER A 848 3.54 18.95 12.81
CA SER A 848 2.55 18.00 13.30
C SER A 848 2.72 17.71 14.81
N ALA A 849 3.96 17.63 15.30
CA ALA A 849 4.26 17.46 16.73
C ALA A 849 3.74 18.64 17.56
N ALA A 850 4.02 19.87 17.11
CA ALA A 850 3.55 21.08 17.81
C ALA A 850 2.02 21.17 17.79
N PHE A 851 1.37 20.87 16.65
CA PHE A 851 -0.08 20.88 16.54
C PHE A 851 -0.72 19.85 17.47
N GLU A 852 -0.17 18.63 17.54
CA GLU A 852 -0.66 17.55 18.42
C GLU A 852 -0.57 17.94 19.89
N ILE A 853 0.57 18.47 20.34
CA ILE A 853 0.76 18.92 21.71
C ILE A 853 -0.18 20.08 22.07
N VAL A 854 -0.33 21.04 21.14
CA VAL A 854 -1.17 22.22 21.36
C VAL A 854 -2.65 21.87 21.42
N VAL A 855 -3.16 20.98 20.55
CA VAL A 855 -4.55 20.52 20.60
C VAL A 855 -4.83 19.71 21.87
N LEU A 856 -3.88 18.87 22.27
CA LEU A 856 -4.01 18.00 23.45
C LEU A 856 -4.07 18.77 24.78
N HIS A 857 -3.27 19.85 24.90
CA HIS A 857 -3.10 20.63 26.16
C HIS A 857 -3.67 22.06 26.10
N GLY A 858 -4.18 22.49 24.94
CA GLY A 858 -4.73 23.83 24.72
C GLY A 858 -6.25 23.91 24.88
N GLU A 859 -6.79 25.02 24.42
CA GLU A 859 -8.22 25.34 24.49
C GLU A 859 -8.89 25.21 23.12
N GLU A 860 -10.23 25.37 23.06
CA GLU A 860 -11.03 25.38 21.83
C GLU A 860 -10.45 26.29 20.74
N ALA A 861 -9.96 27.50 21.13
CA ALA A 861 -9.34 28.43 20.21
C ALA A 861 -8.10 27.87 19.49
N ASP A 862 -7.36 26.97 20.12
CA ASP A 862 -6.17 26.37 19.52
C ASP A 862 -6.55 25.24 18.56
N PHE A 863 -7.59 24.48 18.87
CA PHE A 863 -8.20 23.54 17.94
C PHE A 863 -8.66 24.23 16.66
N GLU A 864 -9.40 25.35 16.76
CA GLU A 864 -9.88 26.11 15.59
C GLU A 864 -8.74 26.68 14.74
N LYS A 865 -7.63 27.10 15.36
CA LYS A 865 -6.43 27.54 14.63
C LYS A 865 -5.78 26.38 13.85
N VAL A 866 -5.67 25.18 14.44
CA VAL A 866 -5.14 24.00 13.75
C VAL A 866 -6.09 23.56 12.64
N LEU A 867 -7.42 23.61 12.85
CA LEU A 867 -8.43 23.34 11.83
C LEU A 867 -8.29 24.32 10.65
N LYS A 868 -8.00 25.59 10.92
CA LYS A 868 -7.69 26.58 9.89
C LYS A 868 -6.41 26.20 9.12
N CYS A 869 -5.33 25.82 9.82
CA CYS A 869 -4.10 25.36 9.18
C CYS A 869 -4.36 24.15 8.28
N TRP A 870 -5.21 23.19 8.71
CA TRP A 870 -5.62 22.05 7.90
C TRP A 870 -6.33 22.47 6.60
N ARG A 871 -7.26 23.41 6.68
CA ARG A 871 -7.99 23.91 5.51
C ARG A 871 -7.10 24.66 4.52
N GLU A 872 -6.12 25.42 5.02
CA GLU A 872 -5.19 26.21 4.24
C GLU A 872 -4.00 25.42 3.70
N ALA A 873 -3.74 24.22 4.22
CA ALA A 873 -2.63 23.37 3.76
C ALA A 873 -2.81 22.95 2.30
N THR A 874 -1.76 23.07 1.50
CA THR A 874 -1.72 22.72 0.07
C THR A 874 -1.10 21.36 -0.20
N ALA A 875 -0.24 20.86 0.70
CA ALA A 875 0.40 19.57 0.62
C ALA A 875 -0.39 18.52 1.41
N THR A 876 -0.46 17.29 0.86
CA THR A 876 -1.25 16.20 1.47
C THR A 876 -0.70 15.78 2.84
N ASP A 877 0.63 15.71 2.99
CA ASP A 877 1.28 15.35 4.25
C ASP A 877 0.98 16.38 5.37
N GLN A 878 0.94 17.67 5.05
CA GLN A 878 0.54 18.72 5.99
C GLN A 878 -0.92 18.55 6.43
N LYS A 879 -1.83 18.26 5.49
CA LYS A 879 -3.23 17.97 5.81
C LYS A 879 -3.35 16.78 6.75
N LEU A 880 -2.64 15.68 6.45
CA LEU A 880 -2.67 14.49 7.28
C LEU A 880 -2.05 14.71 8.67
N GLY A 881 -0.97 15.49 8.75
CA GLY A 881 -0.38 15.88 10.02
C GLY A 881 -1.33 16.71 10.89
N ALA A 882 -2.00 17.71 10.30
CA ALA A 882 -2.93 18.57 11.01
C ALA A 882 -4.21 17.83 11.44
N ILE A 883 -4.79 16.97 10.57
CA ILE A 883 -5.99 16.18 10.91
C ILE A 883 -5.69 15.15 12.02
N GLY A 884 -4.49 14.54 11.99
CA GLY A 884 -4.03 13.65 13.04
C GLY A 884 -3.90 14.36 14.39
N ALA A 885 -3.39 15.61 14.38
CA ALA A 885 -3.31 16.45 15.56
C ALA A 885 -4.70 16.84 16.12
N LEU A 886 -5.64 17.22 15.26
CA LEU A 886 -7.04 17.53 15.66
C LEU A 886 -7.70 16.35 16.37
N ALA A 887 -7.37 15.11 16.00
CA ALA A 887 -7.93 13.91 16.61
C ALA A 887 -7.48 13.67 18.07
N THR A 888 -6.50 14.43 18.60
CA THR A 888 -6.07 14.33 20.01
C THR A 888 -6.96 15.13 20.97
N VAL A 889 -7.92 15.88 20.43
CA VAL A 889 -8.84 16.74 21.22
C VAL A 889 -9.62 15.95 22.27
N ARG A 890 -9.72 16.51 23.49
CA ARG A 890 -10.41 15.89 24.61
C ARG A 890 -11.83 16.42 24.83
N HIS A 891 -12.13 17.61 24.34
CA HIS A 891 -13.43 18.25 24.57
C HIS A 891 -14.53 17.56 23.76
N PRO A 892 -15.63 17.05 24.40
CA PRO A 892 -16.64 16.26 23.71
C PRO A 892 -17.31 16.95 22.51
N ALA A 893 -17.57 18.25 22.59
CA ALA A 893 -18.19 19.00 21.48
C ALA A 893 -17.26 19.08 20.26
N LEU A 894 -15.94 19.22 20.45
CA LEU A 894 -14.95 19.24 19.38
C LEU A 894 -14.73 17.87 18.77
N VAL A 895 -14.83 16.79 19.58
CA VAL A 895 -14.87 15.42 19.07
C VAL A 895 -16.05 15.21 18.11
N GLN A 896 -17.25 15.68 18.50
CA GLN A 896 -18.44 15.62 17.64
C GLN A 896 -18.29 16.48 16.38
N GLN A 897 -17.67 17.65 16.48
CA GLN A 897 -17.34 18.48 15.32
C GLN A 897 -16.42 17.75 14.34
N LEU A 898 -15.38 17.07 14.84
CA LEU A 898 -14.43 16.32 14.02
C LEU A 898 -15.07 15.07 13.39
N LEU A 899 -15.97 14.36 14.09
CA LEU A 899 -16.74 13.24 13.55
C LEU A 899 -17.66 13.66 12.39
N LYS A 900 -18.30 14.83 12.52
CA LYS A 900 -19.09 15.41 11.42
C LYS A 900 -18.22 15.83 10.25
N LEU A 901 -17.05 16.41 10.51
CA LEU A 901 -16.09 16.79 9.48
C LEU A 901 -15.61 15.55 8.70
N ALA A 902 -15.36 14.42 9.39
CA ALA A 902 -14.87 13.17 8.79
C ALA A 902 -15.77 12.62 7.66
N THR A 903 -17.08 12.88 7.73
CA THR A 903 -18.06 12.44 6.72
C THR A 903 -18.51 13.54 5.77
N SER A 904 -17.97 14.77 5.92
CA SER A 904 -18.29 15.89 5.04
C SER A 904 -17.54 15.80 3.70
N GLU A 905 -17.88 16.69 2.77
CA GLU A 905 -17.18 16.82 1.49
C GLU A 905 -15.78 17.47 1.61
N GLU A 906 -15.42 18.05 2.79
CA GLU A 906 -14.09 18.59 3.03
C GLU A 906 -13.04 17.48 3.19
N VAL A 907 -13.44 16.30 3.65
CA VAL A 907 -12.57 15.12 3.82
C VAL A 907 -12.83 14.15 2.67
N ARG A 908 -11.77 13.80 1.93
CA ARG A 908 -11.87 12.82 0.84
C ARG A 908 -12.32 11.46 1.37
N PRO A 909 -13.07 10.66 0.57
CA PRO A 909 -13.57 9.37 1.02
C PRO A 909 -12.52 8.46 1.65
N GLN A 910 -11.34 8.34 1.04
CA GLN A 910 -10.26 7.50 1.56
C GLN A 910 -9.58 8.08 2.81
N ASP A 911 -9.66 9.39 3.04
CA ASP A 911 -8.95 10.05 4.15
C ASP A 911 -9.73 9.99 5.47
N ILE A 912 -10.99 9.53 5.47
CA ILE A 912 -11.79 9.29 6.68
C ILE A 912 -11.03 8.39 7.66
N THR A 913 -10.28 7.40 7.14
CA THR A 913 -9.54 6.43 7.96
C THR A 913 -8.48 7.11 8.83
N TYR A 914 -7.87 8.21 8.40
CA TYR A 914 -6.90 8.96 9.21
C TYR A 914 -7.58 9.66 10.39
N VAL A 915 -8.75 10.26 10.17
CA VAL A 915 -9.54 10.91 11.22
C VAL A 915 -9.97 9.87 12.26
N LEU A 916 -10.61 8.79 11.80
CA LEU A 916 -11.16 7.76 12.69
C LEU A 916 -10.04 7.00 13.44
N ALA A 917 -8.92 6.70 12.77
CA ALA A 917 -7.76 6.09 13.42
C ALA A 917 -7.13 7.02 14.49
N GLY A 918 -7.12 8.33 14.25
CA GLY A 918 -6.71 9.32 15.25
C GLY A 918 -7.62 9.33 16.48
N LEU A 919 -8.94 9.42 16.26
CA LEU A 919 -9.96 9.36 17.32
C LEU A 919 -9.94 8.02 18.07
N SER A 920 -9.64 6.92 17.39
CA SER A 920 -9.49 5.60 18.01
C SER A 920 -8.29 5.52 18.98
N ARG A 921 -7.18 6.18 18.64
CA ARG A 921 -6.01 6.29 19.56
C ARG A 921 -6.30 7.14 20.78
N ASN A 922 -7.10 8.15 20.63
CA ASN A 922 -7.52 9.05 21.70
C ASN A 922 -8.51 8.34 22.64
N THR A 923 -8.09 8.03 23.85
CA THR A 923 -8.87 7.26 24.83
C THR A 923 -10.18 7.93 25.24
N THR A 924 -10.28 9.26 25.12
CA THR A 924 -11.48 10.02 25.52
C THR A 924 -12.55 10.05 24.41
N SER A 925 -12.20 9.76 23.17
CA SER A 925 -13.12 9.81 22.02
C SER A 925 -13.58 8.43 21.51
N ARG A 926 -13.04 7.31 21.99
CA ARG A 926 -13.34 5.96 21.51
C ARG A 926 -14.83 5.60 21.55
N HIS A 927 -15.49 5.86 22.66
CA HIS A 927 -16.91 5.58 22.80
C HIS A 927 -17.75 6.45 21.87
N ALA A 928 -17.45 7.75 21.80
CA ALA A 928 -18.12 8.66 20.86
C ALA A 928 -17.91 8.24 19.39
N LEU A 929 -16.73 7.75 19.03
CA LEU A 929 -16.45 7.20 17.70
C LEU A 929 -17.29 5.95 17.41
N TRP A 930 -17.39 5.02 18.36
CA TRP A 930 -18.18 3.80 18.19
C TRP A 930 -19.67 4.11 18.10
N ASP A 931 -20.19 5.00 18.94
CA ASP A 931 -21.59 5.45 18.88
C ASP A 931 -21.87 6.12 17.53
N PHE A 932 -20.96 6.97 17.03
CA PHE A 932 -21.10 7.58 15.71
C PHE A 932 -21.16 6.54 14.58
N ILE A 933 -20.34 5.50 14.62
CA ILE A 933 -20.36 4.42 13.61
C ILE A 933 -21.69 3.67 13.68
N LYS A 934 -22.19 3.35 14.87
CA LYS A 934 -23.49 2.69 15.06
C LYS A 934 -24.64 3.53 14.50
N GLU A 935 -24.67 4.83 14.80
CA GLU A 935 -25.72 5.75 14.36
C GLU A 935 -25.69 6.01 12.84
N ASN A 936 -24.53 5.95 12.23
CA ASN A 936 -24.32 6.27 10.80
C ASN A 936 -24.04 5.03 9.94
N TRP A 937 -24.29 3.82 10.43
CA TRP A 937 -23.93 2.58 9.76
C TRP A 937 -24.49 2.47 8.33
N ASP A 938 -25.76 2.77 8.13
CA ASP A 938 -26.41 2.71 6.81
C ASP A 938 -25.81 3.72 5.82
N MET A 939 -25.41 4.89 6.30
CA MET A 939 -24.75 5.89 5.47
C MET A 939 -23.34 5.42 5.10
N LEU A 940 -22.57 4.89 6.05
CA LEU A 940 -21.22 4.39 5.84
C LEU A 940 -21.19 3.21 4.87
N THR A 941 -22.07 2.21 5.07
CA THR A 941 -22.17 1.07 4.16
C THR A 941 -22.56 1.48 2.75
N LYS A 942 -23.48 2.44 2.60
CA LYS A 942 -23.85 2.98 1.29
C LYS A 942 -22.73 3.77 0.63
N ARG A 943 -21.98 4.58 1.41
CA ARG A 943 -20.88 5.41 0.89
C ARG A 943 -19.70 4.58 0.43
N TYR A 944 -19.42 3.46 1.10
CA TYR A 944 -18.27 2.60 0.86
C TYR A 944 -18.65 1.25 0.21
N VAL A 945 -19.86 1.16 -0.41
CA VAL A 945 -20.17 0.03 -1.28
C VAL A 945 -19.14 -0.04 -2.41
N GLY A 946 -18.49 -1.20 -2.58
CA GLY A 946 -17.39 -1.34 -3.53
C GLY A 946 -15.99 -0.98 -2.99
N SER A 947 -15.88 -0.37 -1.78
CA SER A 947 -14.63 -0.08 -1.07
C SER A 947 -14.59 -0.81 0.27
N MET A 948 -14.67 -2.14 0.24
CA MET A 948 -14.83 -2.98 1.45
C MET A 948 -13.60 -2.94 2.36
N ALA A 949 -12.40 -2.71 1.81
CA ALA A 949 -11.20 -2.51 2.61
C ALA A 949 -11.30 -1.25 3.48
N LEU A 950 -11.84 -0.14 2.96
CA LEU A 950 -12.10 1.07 3.75
C LEU A 950 -13.16 0.84 4.82
N LEU A 951 -14.24 0.15 4.51
CA LEU A 951 -15.28 -0.18 5.49
C LEU A 951 -14.72 -1.06 6.61
N GLY A 952 -13.92 -2.07 6.28
CA GLY A 952 -13.21 -2.90 7.25
C GLY A 952 -12.27 -2.09 8.15
N ASN A 953 -11.56 -1.11 7.61
CA ASN A 953 -10.70 -0.21 8.37
C ASN A 953 -11.49 0.74 9.28
N ILE A 954 -12.68 1.20 8.86
CA ILE A 954 -13.61 1.98 9.70
C ILE A 954 -14.03 1.15 10.91
N VAL A 955 -14.40 -0.13 10.72
CA VAL A 955 -14.75 -1.04 11.81
C VAL A 955 -13.56 -1.23 12.75
N LYS A 956 -12.37 -1.55 12.24
CA LYS A 956 -11.15 -1.72 13.05
C LYS A 956 -10.82 -0.45 13.87
N ALA A 957 -10.99 0.74 13.28
CA ALA A 957 -10.82 1.99 14.00
C ALA A 957 -11.86 2.17 15.10
N GLY A 958 -13.12 1.83 14.84
CA GLY A 958 -14.22 2.00 15.80
C GLY A 958 -14.09 1.13 17.04
N VAL A 959 -13.65 -0.13 16.89
CA VAL A 959 -13.76 -1.10 17.98
C VAL A 959 -12.43 -1.75 18.40
N GLY A 960 -11.42 -1.81 17.52
CA GLY A 960 -10.21 -2.62 17.73
C GLY A 960 -9.30 -2.19 18.90
N ARG A 961 -9.61 -1.11 19.62
CA ARG A 961 -8.81 -0.60 20.76
C ARG A 961 -9.48 -0.70 22.10
N PHE A 962 -10.65 -1.28 22.21
CA PHE A 962 -11.29 -1.56 23.48
C PHE A 962 -10.58 -2.68 24.25
N ALA A 963 -10.83 -2.76 25.55
CA ALA A 963 -10.18 -3.70 26.46
C ALA A 963 -11.14 -4.27 27.53
N SER A 964 -12.41 -4.47 27.19
CA SER A 964 -13.39 -5.07 28.09
C SER A 964 -14.32 -6.04 27.34
N GLU A 965 -14.74 -7.11 28.03
CA GLU A 965 -15.68 -8.09 27.47
C GLU A 965 -17.05 -7.48 27.16
N GLU A 966 -17.48 -6.49 27.95
CA GLU A 966 -18.72 -5.74 27.72
C GLU A 966 -18.71 -5.08 26.32
N MET A 967 -17.60 -4.47 25.94
CA MET A 967 -17.46 -3.84 24.63
C MET A 967 -17.42 -4.87 23.49
N ALA A 968 -16.82 -6.05 23.72
CA ALA A 968 -16.87 -7.12 22.74
C ALA A 968 -18.31 -7.57 22.48
N GLN A 969 -19.12 -7.74 23.55
CA GLN A 969 -20.53 -8.12 23.45
C GLN A 969 -21.39 -7.02 22.81
N ASP A 970 -21.14 -5.72 23.07
CA ASP A 970 -21.82 -4.61 22.42
C ASP A 970 -21.58 -4.63 20.91
N CYS A 971 -20.33 -4.90 20.51
CA CYS A 971 -19.97 -5.02 19.10
C CYS A 971 -20.62 -6.24 18.42
N GLU A 972 -20.60 -7.42 19.05
CA GLU A 972 -21.26 -8.62 18.50
C GLU A 972 -22.73 -8.38 18.29
N LYS A 973 -23.40 -7.86 19.30
CA LYS A 973 -24.83 -7.54 19.26
C LYS A 973 -25.18 -6.53 18.15
N PHE A 974 -24.29 -5.54 17.93
CA PHE A 974 -24.53 -4.55 16.87
C PHE A 974 -24.49 -5.17 15.48
N PHE A 975 -23.57 -6.10 15.22
CA PHE A 975 -23.43 -6.75 13.93
C PHE A 975 -24.41 -7.93 13.71
N GLU A 976 -25.08 -8.41 14.77
CA GLU A 976 -26.06 -9.50 14.68
C GLU A 976 -27.18 -9.17 13.68
N GLY A 977 -27.40 -10.06 12.71
CA GLY A 977 -28.43 -9.90 11.68
C GLY A 977 -28.12 -8.90 10.56
N LYS A 978 -26.95 -8.27 10.55
CA LYS A 978 -26.50 -7.41 9.45
C LYS A 978 -25.76 -8.24 8.38
N ASN A 979 -25.90 -7.84 7.13
CA ASN A 979 -25.06 -8.40 6.05
C ASN A 979 -23.66 -7.77 6.13
N VAL A 980 -22.69 -8.53 6.66
CA VAL A 980 -21.30 -8.13 6.86
C VAL A 980 -20.32 -9.15 6.26
N ASN A 981 -20.76 -9.94 5.28
CA ASN A 981 -19.95 -11.03 4.70
C ASN A 981 -18.58 -10.54 4.20
N ASP A 982 -18.55 -9.40 3.51
CA ASP A 982 -17.33 -8.84 2.91
C ASP A 982 -16.37 -8.23 3.94
N ILE A 983 -16.78 -8.04 5.19
CA ILE A 983 -15.98 -7.52 6.29
C ILE A 983 -16.01 -8.43 7.53
N SER A 984 -16.42 -9.67 7.38
CA SER A 984 -16.57 -10.63 8.49
C SER A 984 -15.25 -10.88 9.21
N ARG A 985 -14.15 -10.98 8.46
CA ARG A 985 -12.80 -11.18 9.02
C ARG A 985 -12.30 -9.96 9.83
N PRO A 986 -12.36 -8.71 9.35
CA PRO A 986 -12.10 -7.51 10.16
C PRO A 986 -12.88 -7.45 11.48
N ILE A 987 -14.15 -7.84 11.48
CA ILE A 987 -14.99 -7.90 12.69
C ILE A 987 -14.47 -8.96 13.66
N ALA A 988 -14.26 -10.20 13.19
CA ALA A 988 -13.76 -11.30 14.01
C ALA A 988 -12.40 -10.99 14.65
N GLN A 989 -11.48 -10.41 13.85
CA GLN A 989 -10.16 -9.95 14.32
C GLN A 989 -10.29 -8.88 15.41
N SER A 990 -11.17 -7.92 15.24
CA SER A 990 -11.38 -6.84 16.21
C SER A 990 -11.94 -7.37 17.54
N LEU A 991 -12.91 -8.26 17.49
CA LEU A 991 -13.50 -8.92 18.69
C LEU A 991 -12.44 -9.72 19.47
N GLU A 992 -11.61 -10.47 18.76
CA GLU A 992 -10.52 -11.24 19.38
C GLU A 992 -9.47 -10.32 20.02
N VAL A 993 -9.13 -9.19 19.37
CA VAL A 993 -8.21 -8.18 19.96
C VAL A 993 -8.79 -7.58 21.23
N ILE A 994 -10.08 -7.20 21.27
CA ILE A 994 -10.75 -6.64 22.43
C ILE A 994 -10.67 -7.64 23.60
N ARG A 995 -11.03 -8.90 23.38
CA ARG A 995 -10.99 -9.97 24.40
C ARG A 995 -9.57 -10.26 24.88
N SER A 996 -8.59 -10.26 23.97
CA SER A 996 -7.17 -10.42 24.33
C SER A 996 -6.69 -9.26 25.22
N ASN A 997 -7.08 -8.02 24.92
CA ASN A 997 -6.78 -6.85 25.74
C ASN A 997 -7.45 -6.93 27.11
N ALA A 998 -8.74 -7.34 27.15
CA ALA A 998 -9.48 -7.50 28.41
C ALA A 998 -8.80 -8.53 29.35
N LYS A 999 -8.38 -9.68 28.79
CA LYS A 999 -7.63 -10.70 29.53
C LYS A 999 -6.29 -10.17 30.04
N TRP A 1000 -5.58 -9.40 29.24
CA TRP A 1000 -4.30 -8.79 29.65
C TRP A 1000 -4.48 -7.83 30.82
N VAL A 1001 -5.46 -6.91 30.72
CA VAL A 1001 -5.77 -5.97 31.82
C VAL A 1001 -6.15 -6.71 33.10
N ALA A 1002 -7.07 -7.68 33.00
CA ALA A 1002 -7.55 -8.45 34.17
C ALA A 1002 -6.43 -9.21 34.89
N ARG A 1003 -5.42 -9.69 34.17
CA ARG A 1003 -4.30 -10.44 34.69
C ARG A 1003 -3.21 -9.55 35.28
N ASP A 1004 -2.85 -8.45 34.60
CA ASP A 1004 -1.60 -7.73 34.88
C ASP A 1004 -1.78 -6.32 35.47
N ALA A 1005 -3.02 -5.82 35.63
CA ALA A 1005 -3.23 -4.48 36.20
C ALA A 1005 -2.58 -4.29 37.57
N GLU A 1006 -2.68 -5.30 38.45
CA GLU A 1006 -2.06 -5.26 39.80
C GLU A 1006 -0.52 -5.38 39.71
N ASP A 1007 0.02 -6.26 38.86
CA ASP A 1007 1.48 -6.38 38.63
C ASP A 1007 2.11 -5.03 38.19
N VAL A 1008 1.45 -4.31 37.27
CA VAL A 1008 1.88 -2.98 36.82
C VAL A 1008 1.76 -1.95 37.96
N ARG A 1009 0.68 -2.03 38.77
CA ARG A 1009 0.46 -1.13 39.90
C ARG A 1009 1.54 -1.30 40.97
N GLU A 1010 1.83 -2.56 41.34
CA GLU A 1010 2.90 -2.90 42.26
C GLU A 1010 4.26 -2.42 41.78
N TRP A 1011 4.55 -2.59 40.47
CA TRP A 1011 5.78 -2.09 39.88
C TRP A 1011 5.87 -0.57 39.97
N PHE A 1012 4.80 0.19 39.62
CA PHE A 1012 4.78 1.64 39.74
C PHE A 1012 5.00 2.10 41.20
N SER A 1013 4.39 1.40 42.17
CA SER A 1013 4.59 1.69 43.58
C SER A 1013 6.06 1.47 43.99
N SER A 1014 6.66 0.34 43.59
CA SER A 1014 8.05 -0.03 43.93
C SER A 1014 9.07 0.95 43.36
N LYS A 1015 8.73 1.61 42.27
CA LYS A 1015 9.58 2.61 41.54
C LYS A 1015 9.28 4.08 41.94
N GLY A 1016 8.28 4.30 42.84
CA GLY A 1016 7.89 5.64 43.28
C GLY A 1016 7.12 6.48 42.22
N TYR A 1017 6.50 5.83 41.25
CA TYR A 1017 5.61 6.51 40.28
C TYR A 1017 4.21 6.74 40.86
N LEU A 1018 3.71 5.83 41.73
CA LEU A 1018 2.50 6.03 42.56
C LEU A 1018 2.85 6.83 43.80
N ALA A 1019 1.95 7.77 44.18
CA ALA A 1019 2.10 8.59 45.39
C ALA A 1019 1.93 7.76 46.64
#